data_235a8fd9f5f2281a90187649d1588e3e
#
_entry.id   235a8fd9f5f2281a90187649d1588e3e
#
_cell.length_a   1.000
_cell.length_b   1.000
_cell.length_c   1.000
_cell.angle_alpha   90.00
_cell.angle_beta   90.00
_cell.angle_gamma   90.00
#
_symmetry.space_group_name_H-M   'P 1'
#
loop_
_entity.id
_entity.type
_entity.pdbx_description
1 polymer ?
#
loop_
_entity_poly.entity_id
_entity_poly.type
_entity_poly.pdbx_seq_one_letter_code
_entity_poly.pdbx_strand_id
1 'polypeptide(L)'
;MAYLTELQVEQIKQHVLQEDDALRYKYKAKSSQYDTRKVLHAEVEHYEELGWVAGPPLKTKTPISLRKGHDRQFEDDIWCMFYNLGFRTLNADEKLVIQWGQHETEKKQLDVVAVGDDAIFVVECKSAANATKKSFKTELNEMVQYMEGMTESLRQLYGKDKRVKYIFATRNYHIVEGGEDDQRMKDNGIYHLDDNAYNYICNLIKSYQTSVIYQFYGLMFKDERINNKPITIPALKGSMGNKDYYLFSIEPSTLLKIGFVLHRTRVNDSMAPTYQRLLIPKRLKGITKFIDDGGYFPNSIILNFAEPSSDLRITFDEIHKEEDSDSIFGLLNIPNAYGIAYIIDGQHRVYGYANSNMKNKHTIPVVAFSGMESEEQLKIFMEINENQKAVSKNLRIDLEEDLFWTSSRLDSRMKALRSSTIKELSSKPGTVLYNKISIGEDSADLSSIPFDTGLSQSGLIPKAKNTKWVDESDAYLYDKNETDINKAMTEARKRIAQFVLGCYETASDKMTSEAKEEFLLSNRATYAFIVLVGSLHAYLVNSGMLSVSSTISRRNEVIAPYIEALANGLNTLPQEESTFLRGIQGQGAEKKWLLSYQNIINRVYPDYFPEDLKEWKEMRDQDLQNEGKKLKEDIRKQLRRLLFERLEQVFKSKWLSGNIAIIKNEVENRIIKSDGDREDFDLME
;
A
#
# COMPACT_ATOMS: atom_id res chain seq x y z
N MET A 1 29.22 8.84 -34.40
CA MET A 1 30.50 9.58 -34.37
C MET A 1 30.79 9.94 -32.92
N ALA A 2 32.07 10.00 -32.53
CA ALA A 2 32.42 10.42 -31.17
C ALA A 2 32.25 11.93 -31.06
N TYR A 3 31.35 12.41 -30.18
CA TYR A 3 31.13 13.85 -29.95
C TYR A 3 32.14 14.43 -28.94
N LEU A 4 32.77 13.60 -28.11
CA LEU A 4 33.66 14.03 -27.04
C LEU A 4 35.13 13.85 -27.44
N THR A 5 35.93 14.91 -27.26
CA THR A 5 37.41 14.80 -27.33
C THR A 5 37.98 14.16 -26.08
N GLU A 6 39.22 13.66 -26.13
CA GLU A 6 39.90 13.08 -24.98
C GLU A 6 39.96 14.07 -23.79
N LEU A 7 40.22 15.35 -24.07
CA LEU A 7 40.29 16.39 -23.05
C LEU A 7 38.93 16.56 -22.36
N GLN A 8 37.82 16.55 -23.12
CA GLN A 8 36.47 16.63 -22.56
C GLN A 8 36.12 15.41 -21.73
N VAL A 9 36.54 14.21 -22.16
CA VAL A 9 36.37 12.98 -21.38
C VAL A 9 37.08 13.07 -20.02
N GLU A 10 38.29 13.60 -19.97
CA GLU A 10 39.02 13.80 -18.71
C GLU A 10 38.36 14.85 -17.82
N GLN A 11 37.90 15.96 -18.39
CA GLN A 11 37.16 16.98 -17.65
C GLN A 11 35.84 16.45 -17.06
N ILE A 12 35.08 15.69 -17.83
CA ILE A 12 33.82 15.09 -17.37
C ILE A 12 34.07 14.13 -16.20
N LYS A 13 35.14 13.31 -16.25
CA LYS A 13 35.50 12.37 -15.19
C LYS A 13 35.74 13.05 -13.84
N GLN A 14 36.20 14.31 -13.82
CA GLN A 14 36.39 15.07 -12.58
C GLN A 14 35.06 15.43 -11.88
N HIS A 15 33.95 15.43 -12.62
CA HIS A 15 32.61 15.67 -12.11
C HIS A 15 31.83 14.38 -11.80
N VAL A 16 32.54 13.23 -11.73
CA VAL A 16 31.94 11.92 -11.43
C VAL A 16 32.66 11.28 -10.25
N LEU A 17 31.90 10.76 -9.32
CA LEU A 17 32.40 10.03 -8.15
C LEU A 17 32.37 8.54 -8.40
N GLN A 18 33.46 7.84 -8.04
CA GLN A 18 33.59 6.37 -8.13
C GLN A 18 34.19 5.77 -6.85
N GLU A 19 34.85 6.59 -6.02
CA GLU A 19 35.47 6.13 -4.76
C GLU A 19 34.42 6.03 -3.65
N ASP A 20 34.40 4.91 -2.94
CA ASP A 20 33.41 4.62 -1.89
C ASP A 20 33.40 5.66 -0.78
N ASP A 21 34.56 6.16 -0.35
CA ASP A 21 34.65 7.17 0.72
C ASP A 21 34.10 8.52 0.25
N ALA A 22 34.39 8.93 -0.98
CA ALA A 22 33.87 10.16 -1.58
C ALA A 22 32.35 10.09 -1.76
N LEU A 23 31.84 8.95 -2.24
CA LEU A 23 30.41 8.69 -2.37
C LEU A 23 29.70 8.71 -1.03
N ARG A 24 30.27 8.08 0.03
CA ARG A 24 29.71 8.08 1.38
C ARG A 24 29.66 9.47 1.98
N TYR A 25 30.72 10.26 1.79
CA TYR A 25 30.75 11.64 2.25
C TYR A 25 29.67 12.48 1.55
N LYS A 26 29.56 12.34 0.22
CA LYS A 26 28.55 13.03 -0.58
C LYS A 26 27.12 12.62 -0.19
N TYR A 27 26.90 11.33 0.02
CA TYR A 27 25.61 10.80 0.49
C TYR A 27 25.17 11.45 1.83
N LYS A 28 26.09 11.57 2.80
CA LYS A 28 25.78 12.23 4.08
C LYS A 28 25.36 13.70 3.89
N ALA A 29 26.02 14.41 2.99
CA ALA A 29 25.68 15.81 2.71
C ALA A 29 24.33 15.92 1.97
N LYS A 30 24.10 15.05 0.96
CA LYS A 30 22.87 15.07 0.17
C LYS A 30 21.65 14.58 0.93
N SER A 31 21.78 13.59 1.80
CA SER A 31 20.67 13.06 2.63
C SER A 31 20.21 14.01 3.75
N SER A 32 20.98 15.10 4.03
CA SER A 32 20.59 16.13 4.98
C SER A 32 19.61 17.12 4.34
N GLN A 33 18.58 17.55 5.09
CA GLN A 33 17.68 18.65 4.70
C GLN A 33 18.33 20.02 4.79
N TYR A 34 19.56 20.09 5.38
CA TYR A 34 20.28 21.34 5.61
C TYR A 34 21.67 21.26 4.98
N ASP A 35 22.07 22.34 4.31
CA ASP A 35 23.48 22.61 4.04
C ASP A 35 24.16 23.04 5.34
N THR A 36 25.33 22.48 5.61
CA THR A 36 26.08 22.80 6.83
C THR A 36 27.47 23.29 6.48
N ARG A 37 27.94 24.34 7.17
CA ARG A 37 29.30 24.89 7.05
C ARG A 37 29.88 25.19 8.43
N LYS A 38 31.20 25.30 8.52
CA LYS A 38 31.90 25.79 9.72
C LYS A 38 32.62 27.08 9.33
N VAL A 39 32.13 28.20 9.81
CA VAL A 39 32.65 29.54 9.52
C VAL A 39 33.39 30.11 10.75
N LEU A 40 34.24 31.11 10.57
CA LEU A 40 34.87 31.84 11.68
C LEU A 40 33.80 32.59 12.48
N HIS A 41 34.00 32.77 13.76
CA HIS A 41 33.03 33.47 14.61
C HIS A 41 32.69 34.88 14.10
N ALA A 42 33.65 35.57 13.50
CA ALA A 42 33.46 36.90 12.90
C ALA A 42 32.62 36.92 11.64
N GLU A 43 32.40 35.77 11.01
CA GLU A 43 31.63 35.66 9.75
C GLU A 43 30.17 35.27 10.01
N VAL A 44 29.82 34.91 11.24
CA VAL A 44 28.48 34.37 11.56
C VAL A 44 27.37 35.35 11.21
N GLU A 45 27.52 36.64 11.63
CA GLU A 45 26.52 37.69 11.37
C GLU A 45 26.24 37.86 9.87
N HIS A 46 27.26 37.85 9.02
CA HIS A 46 27.12 37.90 7.57
C HIS A 46 26.32 36.73 7.03
N TYR A 47 26.53 35.51 7.54
CA TYR A 47 25.78 34.33 7.07
C TYR A 47 24.36 34.31 7.63
N GLU A 48 24.10 34.86 8.82
CA GLU A 48 22.73 35.00 9.35
C GLU A 48 21.91 35.98 8.53
N GLU A 49 22.50 37.06 8.01
CA GLU A 49 21.85 37.95 7.04
C GLU A 49 21.48 37.24 5.74
N LEU A 50 22.22 36.20 5.35
CA LEU A 50 21.94 35.35 4.20
C LEU A 50 20.96 34.18 4.52
N GLY A 51 20.34 34.18 5.71
CA GLY A 51 19.34 33.20 6.13
C GLY A 51 19.92 31.92 6.72
N TRP A 52 21.24 31.87 7.02
CA TRP A 52 21.84 30.75 7.75
C TRP A 52 21.51 30.84 9.23
N VAL A 53 21.39 29.69 9.88
CA VAL A 53 21.12 29.59 11.32
C VAL A 53 22.40 29.10 12.02
N ALA A 54 22.88 29.87 13.00
CA ALA A 54 24.05 29.52 13.80
C ALA A 54 23.71 28.40 14.80
N GLY A 55 24.59 27.42 14.89
CA GLY A 55 24.60 26.39 15.92
C GLY A 55 25.56 26.75 17.09
N PRO A 56 25.70 25.85 18.07
CA PRO A 56 26.61 26.07 19.20
C PRO A 56 28.05 26.30 18.73
N PRO A 57 28.73 27.39 19.19
CA PRO A 57 30.07 27.70 18.76
C PRO A 57 31.09 26.66 19.23
N LEU A 58 32.03 26.31 18.37
CA LEU A 58 33.20 25.49 18.67
C LEU A 58 34.38 26.39 19.05
N LYS A 59 35.54 25.83 19.38
CA LYS A 59 36.71 26.60 19.83
C LYS A 59 37.14 27.74 18.87
N THR A 60 37.08 27.53 17.57
CA THR A 60 37.58 28.48 16.56
C THR A 60 36.56 28.81 15.46
N LYS A 61 35.48 28.05 15.35
CA LYS A 61 34.47 28.17 14.30
C LYS A 61 33.08 27.93 14.85
N THR A 62 32.07 28.51 14.21
CA THR A 62 30.66 28.25 14.47
C THR A 62 30.08 27.40 13.35
N PRO A 63 29.43 26.28 13.65
CA PRO A 63 28.65 25.57 12.62
C PRO A 63 27.42 26.40 12.27
N ILE A 64 27.15 26.52 11.00
CA ILE A 64 25.95 27.17 10.48
C ILE A 64 25.19 26.23 9.56
N SER A 65 23.87 26.36 9.50
CA SER A 65 23.00 25.54 8.67
C SER A 65 21.98 26.38 7.88
N LEU A 66 21.72 26.00 6.65
CA LEU A 66 20.69 26.58 5.80
C LEU A 66 19.78 25.48 5.27
N ARG A 67 18.48 25.65 5.39
CA ARG A 67 17.52 24.68 4.84
C ARG A 67 17.59 24.74 3.32
N LYS A 68 17.71 23.57 2.68
CA LYS A 68 17.74 23.44 1.23
C LYS A 68 16.38 23.83 0.62
N GLY A 69 16.38 24.45 -0.57
CA GLY A 69 15.19 24.61 -1.38
C GLY A 69 14.59 23.27 -1.80
N HIS A 70 13.31 23.24 -2.13
CA HIS A 70 12.62 22.00 -2.48
C HIS A 70 13.17 21.32 -3.74
N ASP A 71 13.62 22.10 -4.72
CA ASP A 71 14.24 21.64 -5.96
C ASP A 71 15.56 20.93 -5.69
N ARG A 72 16.49 21.58 -5.02
CA ARG A 72 17.76 21.00 -4.63
C ARG A 72 17.61 19.78 -3.72
N GLN A 73 16.67 19.82 -2.76
CA GLN A 73 16.39 18.68 -1.91
C GLN A 73 15.89 17.48 -2.75
N PHE A 74 15.06 17.74 -3.76
CA PHE A 74 14.55 16.69 -4.63
C PHE A 74 15.64 16.04 -5.48
N GLU A 75 16.50 16.82 -6.11
CA GLU A 75 17.68 16.30 -6.84
C GLU A 75 18.58 15.46 -5.92
N ASP A 76 18.84 15.95 -4.71
CA ASP A 76 19.62 15.24 -3.70
C ASP A 76 18.94 13.93 -3.26
N ASP A 77 17.63 13.89 -3.12
CA ASP A 77 16.86 12.68 -2.79
C ASP A 77 16.93 11.64 -3.92
N ILE A 78 16.83 12.06 -5.19
CA ILE A 78 17.00 11.18 -6.35
C ILE A 78 18.43 10.63 -6.42
N TRP A 79 19.43 11.45 -6.20
CA TRP A 79 20.83 11.02 -6.14
C TRP A 79 21.04 9.98 -5.02
N CYS A 80 20.50 10.25 -3.83
CA CYS A 80 20.56 9.33 -2.69
C CYS A 80 19.81 8.02 -2.97
N MET A 81 18.71 8.06 -3.70
CA MET A 81 17.99 6.86 -4.15
C MET A 81 18.89 5.96 -5.00
N PHE A 82 19.59 6.51 -6.00
CA PHE A 82 20.52 5.73 -6.82
C PHE A 82 21.71 5.18 -6.02
N TYR A 83 22.27 5.96 -5.10
CA TYR A 83 23.28 5.45 -4.19
C TYR A 83 22.81 4.24 -3.37
N ASN A 84 21.58 4.33 -2.84
CA ASN A 84 20.97 3.26 -2.05
C ASN A 84 20.54 2.06 -2.90
N LEU A 85 20.26 2.24 -4.19
CA LEU A 85 20.07 1.16 -5.17
C LEU A 85 21.37 0.38 -5.45
N GLY A 86 22.53 0.89 -5.04
CA GLY A 86 23.80 0.23 -5.20
C GLY A 86 24.67 0.81 -6.31
N PHE A 87 24.27 1.91 -6.96
CA PHE A 87 25.12 2.59 -7.95
C PHE A 87 26.33 3.21 -7.26
N ARG A 88 27.52 3.01 -7.88
CA ARG A 88 28.81 3.48 -7.35
C ARG A 88 29.55 4.42 -8.31
N THR A 89 28.92 4.78 -9.41
CA THR A 89 29.38 5.83 -10.33
C THR A 89 28.26 6.84 -10.48
N LEU A 90 28.39 8.01 -9.83
CA LEU A 90 27.39 9.05 -9.75
C LEU A 90 28.01 10.43 -9.99
N ASN A 91 27.24 11.41 -10.48
CA ASN A 91 27.73 12.77 -10.62
C ASN A 91 28.14 13.39 -9.26
N ALA A 92 29.26 14.11 -9.28
CA ALA A 92 29.81 14.76 -8.07
C ALA A 92 29.02 15.99 -7.65
N ASP A 93 28.59 16.78 -8.63
CA ASP A 93 27.95 18.08 -8.42
C ASP A 93 27.04 18.46 -9.61
N GLU A 94 26.46 19.65 -9.54
CA GLU A 94 25.59 20.25 -10.55
C GLU A 94 26.37 20.75 -11.79
N LYS A 95 27.69 20.50 -11.88
CA LYS A 95 28.54 20.96 -12.98
C LYS A 95 28.80 19.90 -14.03
N LEU A 96 28.16 18.73 -13.91
CA LEU A 96 28.28 17.70 -14.94
C LEU A 96 27.53 18.17 -16.21
N VAL A 97 28.31 18.65 -17.18
CA VAL A 97 27.83 19.09 -18.48
C VAL A 97 28.37 18.17 -19.55
N ILE A 98 27.51 17.60 -20.37
CA ILE A 98 27.87 16.66 -21.44
C ILE A 98 27.43 17.24 -22.76
N GLN A 99 28.32 17.23 -23.73
CA GLN A 99 28.03 17.57 -25.12
C GLN A 99 27.28 16.43 -25.79
N TRP A 100 26.18 16.76 -26.47
CA TRP A 100 25.32 15.76 -27.12
C TRP A 100 25.25 15.94 -28.65
N GLY A 101 25.91 16.93 -29.21
CA GLY A 101 25.93 17.20 -30.63
C GLY A 101 27.30 17.64 -31.13
N GLN A 102 27.37 18.07 -32.41
CA GLN A 102 28.63 18.44 -33.05
C GLN A 102 29.13 19.82 -32.67
N HIS A 103 28.22 20.73 -32.27
CA HIS A 103 28.55 22.08 -31.90
C HIS A 103 28.81 22.22 -30.39
N GLU A 104 29.75 23.06 -30.01
CA GLU A 104 30.07 23.34 -28.61
C GLU A 104 28.88 23.88 -27.79
N THR A 105 27.89 24.44 -28.43
CA THR A 105 26.64 24.93 -27.82
C THR A 105 25.66 23.80 -27.52
N GLU A 106 25.79 22.63 -28.16
CA GLU A 106 24.96 21.48 -28.02
C GLU A 106 25.40 20.64 -26.81
N LYS A 107 25.26 21.23 -25.63
CA LYS A 107 25.60 20.61 -24.34
C LYS A 107 24.49 20.81 -23.34
N LYS A 108 24.35 19.87 -22.43
CA LYS A 108 23.33 19.85 -21.38
C LYS A 108 23.97 19.56 -20.03
N GLN A 109 23.59 20.34 -19.03
CA GLN A 109 23.82 20.02 -17.62
C GLN A 109 22.84 18.94 -17.21
N LEU A 110 23.31 17.93 -16.51
CA LEU A 110 22.50 16.79 -16.07
C LEU A 110 22.32 16.85 -14.55
N ASP A 111 21.06 16.74 -14.08
CA ASP A 111 20.71 16.84 -12.66
C ASP A 111 21.25 15.62 -11.92
N VAL A 112 20.90 14.40 -12.36
CA VAL A 112 21.43 13.17 -11.80
C VAL A 112 21.81 12.17 -12.89
N VAL A 113 23.02 11.62 -12.77
CA VAL A 113 23.52 10.54 -13.62
C VAL A 113 24.00 9.40 -12.75
N ALA A 114 23.51 8.19 -13.02
CA ALA A 114 23.93 6.97 -12.34
C ALA A 114 24.36 5.93 -13.36
N VAL A 115 25.58 5.42 -13.20
CA VAL A 115 26.17 4.41 -14.09
C VAL A 115 26.29 3.09 -13.35
N GLY A 116 25.62 2.07 -13.87
CA GLY A 116 25.69 0.69 -13.41
C GLY A 116 26.47 -0.20 -14.39
N ASP A 117 26.48 -1.50 -14.11
CA ASP A 117 27.18 -2.48 -14.95
C ASP A 117 26.56 -2.59 -16.34
N ASP A 118 25.23 -2.69 -16.41
CA ASP A 118 24.48 -2.93 -17.65
C ASP A 118 23.80 -1.65 -18.20
N ALA A 119 23.65 -0.61 -17.39
CA ALA A 119 22.83 0.57 -17.77
C ALA A 119 23.33 1.89 -17.17
N ILE A 120 23.01 2.98 -17.85
CA ILE A 120 23.20 4.37 -17.45
C ILE A 120 21.81 5.02 -17.30
N PHE A 121 21.60 5.71 -16.21
CA PHE A 121 20.36 6.47 -15.96
C PHE A 121 20.64 7.96 -15.98
N VAL A 122 19.86 8.68 -16.76
CA VAL A 122 19.90 10.13 -16.88
C VAL A 122 18.59 10.67 -16.36
N VAL A 123 18.62 11.48 -15.32
CA VAL A 123 17.42 12.00 -14.67
C VAL A 123 17.36 13.50 -14.78
N GLU A 124 16.24 14.03 -15.26
CA GLU A 124 15.84 15.42 -15.19
C GLU A 124 14.83 15.57 -14.05
N CYS A 125 15.07 16.47 -13.10
CA CYS A 125 14.28 16.66 -11.89
C CYS A 125 13.46 17.93 -11.94
N LYS A 126 12.17 17.84 -11.61
CA LYS A 126 11.28 19.00 -11.48
C LYS A 126 10.45 18.88 -10.20
N SER A 127 10.46 19.91 -9.36
CA SER A 127 9.69 19.91 -8.13
C SER A 127 8.92 21.20 -7.91
N ALA A 128 7.88 21.13 -7.10
CA ALA A 128 7.13 22.28 -6.60
C ALA A 128 7.04 22.22 -5.08
N ALA A 129 6.90 23.37 -4.43
CA ALA A 129 6.75 23.43 -2.99
C ALA A 129 5.43 22.79 -2.51
N ASN A 130 4.37 22.91 -3.30
CA ASN A 130 3.04 22.34 -3.03
C ASN A 130 2.52 21.63 -4.27
N ALA A 131 1.56 20.73 -4.08
CA ALA A 131 0.91 20.01 -5.17
C ALA A 131 0.27 20.97 -6.17
N THR A 132 0.66 20.86 -7.46
CA THR A 132 0.23 21.73 -8.53
C THR A 132 0.16 21.00 -9.87
N LYS A 133 -0.46 21.64 -10.86
CA LYS A 133 -0.52 21.17 -12.24
C LYS A 133 0.31 22.08 -13.13
N LYS A 134 1.12 21.50 -13.99
CA LYS A 134 1.92 22.21 -15.01
C LYS A 134 2.06 21.31 -16.23
N SER A 135 2.05 21.87 -17.43
CA SER A 135 2.49 21.15 -18.63
C SER A 135 4.01 21.22 -18.76
N PHE A 136 4.62 20.10 -19.11
CA PHE A 136 6.05 19.95 -19.32
C PHE A 136 6.43 19.80 -20.79
N LYS A 137 5.56 20.25 -21.69
CA LYS A 137 5.77 20.14 -23.14
C LYS A 137 7.15 20.64 -23.58
N THR A 138 7.58 21.79 -23.09
CA THR A 138 8.86 22.40 -23.47
C THR A 138 10.03 21.56 -22.96
N GLU A 139 10.03 21.23 -21.68
CA GLU A 139 11.09 20.45 -21.03
C GLU A 139 11.23 19.05 -21.65
N LEU A 140 10.10 18.38 -21.93
CA LEU A 140 10.10 17.06 -22.56
C LEU A 140 10.57 17.11 -24.03
N ASN A 141 10.20 18.15 -24.78
CA ASN A 141 10.70 18.32 -26.15
C ASN A 141 12.21 18.58 -26.18
N GLU A 142 12.73 19.41 -25.26
CA GLU A 142 14.17 19.62 -25.10
C GLU A 142 14.87 18.30 -24.74
N MET A 143 14.27 17.50 -23.86
CA MET A 143 14.83 16.19 -23.50
C MET A 143 14.91 15.26 -24.69
N VAL A 144 13.84 15.14 -25.47
CA VAL A 144 13.81 14.31 -26.69
C VAL A 144 14.88 14.77 -27.70
N GLN A 145 15.08 16.08 -27.83
CA GLN A 145 16.06 16.63 -28.77
C GLN A 145 17.51 16.17 -28.48
N TYR A 146 17.90 16.08 -27.20
CA TYR A 146 19.28 15.71 -26.87
C TYR A 146 19.47 14.19 -26.60
N MET A 147 18.41 13.40 -26.42
CA MET A 147 18.50 11.99 -25.99
C MET A 147 19.41 11.14 -26.88
N GLU A 148 19.29 11.24 -28.19
CA GLU A 148 20.08 10.42 -29.12
C GLU A 148 21.58 10.74 -29.01
N GLY A 149 21.95 11.99 -29.17
CA GLY A 149 23.33 12.44 -29.08
C GLY A 149 23.95 12.25 -27.70
N MET A 150 23.15 12.49 -26.65
CA MET A 150 23.56 12.24 -25.27
C MET A 150 23.84 10.75 -25.03
N THR A 151 23.02 9.84 -25.59
CA THR A 151 23.23 8.41 -25.53
C THR A 151 24.59 8.00 -26.13
N GLU A 152 24.94 8.57 -27.28
CA GLU A 152 26.22 8.30 -27.93
C GLU A 152 27.39 8.82 -27.08
N SER A 153 27.31 10.02 -26.52
CA SER A 153 28.32 10.58 -25.63
C SER A 153 28.50 9.76 -24.36
N LEU A 154 27.42 9.32 -23.73
CA LEU A 154 27.46 8.47 -22.54
C LEU A 154 28.04 7.08 -22.83
N ARG A 155 27.73 6.51 -23.98
CA ARG A 155 28.31 5.24 -24.43
C ARG A 155 29.81 5.37 -24.75
N GLN A 156 30.23 6.52 -25.25
CA GLN A 156 31.65 6.83 -25.43
C GLN A 156 32.40 6.89 -24.09
N LEU A 157 31.76 7.46 -23.05
CA LEU A 157 32.35 7.58 -21.71
C LEU A 157 32.40 6.26 -20.92
N TYR A 158 31.36 5.45 -21.00
CA TYR A 158 31.13 4.36 -20.06
C TYR A 158 31.00 2.97 -20.70
N GLY A 159 30.97 2.87 -22.02
CA GLY A 159 30.93 1.62 -22.77
C GLY A 159 29.75 1.55 -23.75
N LYS A 160 30.06 1.03 -24.95
CA LYS A 160 29.13 0.98 -26.11
C LYS A 160 27.94 0.05 -25.86
N ASP A 161 28.10 -0.96 -25.02
CA ASP A 161 27.08 -1.99 -24.78
C ASP A 161 26.07 -1.57 -23.69
N LYS A 162 26.34 -0.46 -22.99
CA LYS A 162 25.45 0.01 -21.93
C LYS A 162 24.14 0.59 -22.50
N ARG A 163 23.04 0.23 -21.86
CA ARG A 163 21.74 0.84 -22.11
C ARG A 163 21.72 2.22 -21.50
N VAL A 164 21.00 3.14 -22.11
CA VAL A 164 20.76 4.45 -21.51
C VAL A 164 19.25 4.61 -21.30
N LYS A 165 18.85 4.87 -20.06
CA LYS A 165 17.44 5.11 -19.69
C LYS A 165 17.29 6.54 -19.23
N TYR A 166 16.34 7.23 -19.83
CA TYR A 166 15.97 8.59 -19.49
C TYR A 166 14.80 8.58 -18.52
N ILE A 167 14.90 9.37 -17.45
CA ILE A 167 13.90 9.49 -16.40
C ILE A 167 13.52 10.95 -16.24
N PHE A 168 12.23 11.23 -16.29
CA PHE A 168 11.67 12.52 -15.93
C PHE A 168 11.08 12.42 -14.53
N ALA A 169 11.78 12.94 -13.53
CA ALA A 169 11.40 12.86 -12.13
C ALA A 169 10.60 14.09 -11.71
N THR A 170 9.44 13.89 -11.08
CA THR A 170 8.59 14.99 -10.61
C THR A 170 8.22 14.83 -9.15
N ARG A 171 8.17 15.96 -8.41
CA ARG A 171 7.66 16.02 -7.03
C ARG A 171 6.62 17.13 -6.90
N ASN A 172 5.46 16.78 -6.29
CA ASN A 172 4.32 17.68 -6.14
C ASN A 172 3.73 18.18 -7.48
N TYR A 173 3.98 17.48 -8.59
CA TYR A 173 3.32 17.71 -9.86
C TYR A 173 2.40 16.57 -10.23
N HIS A 174 1.17 16.91 -10.58
CA HIS A 174 0.21 15.93 -11.07
C HIS A 174 0.18 15.95 -12.61
N ILE A 175 0.72 14.90 -13.23
CA ILE A 175 0.61 14.63 -14.66
C ILE A 175 -0.56 13.68 -14.87
N VAL A 176 -1.49 14.04 -15.76
CA VAL A 176 -2.68 13.23 -16.02
C VAL A 176 -2.30 12.00 -16.84
N GLU A 177 -2.65 10.82 -16.36
CA GLU A 177 -2.46 9.57 -17.08
C GLU A 177 -3.24 9.59 -18.40
N GLY A 178 -2.59 9.20 -19.52
CA GLY A 178 -3.13 9.32 -20.87
C GLY A 178 -3.18 10.75 -21.41
N GLY A 179 -2.74 11.75 -20.66
CA GLY A 179 -2.60 13.15 -21.12
C GLY A 179 -1.42 13.35 -22.07
N GLU A 180 -1.31 14.54 -22.66
CA GLU A 180 -0.28 14.84 -23.68
C GLU A 180 1.16 14.65 -23.18
N ASP A 181 1.47 15.03 -21.94
CA ASP A 181 2.81 14.89 -21.38
C ASP A 181 3.14 13.42 -21.05
N ASP A 182 2.16 12.66 -20.51
CA ASP A 182 2.30 11.23 -20.27
C ASP A 182 2.51 10.46 -21.58
N GLN A 183 1.70 10.75 -22.60
CA GLN A 183 1.84 10.12 -23.93
C GLN A 183 3.21 10.45 -24.56
N ARG A 184 3.66 11.70 -24.45
CA ARG A 184 4.97 12.11 -24.99
C ARG A 184 6.12 11.38 -24.31
N MET A 185 6.05 11.15 -22.99
CA MET A 185 7.06 10.36 -22.28
C MET A 185 7.05 8.89 -22.76
N LYS A 186 5.86 8.28 -22.87
CA LYS A 186 5.70 6.91 -23.35
C LYS A 186 6.22 6.71 -24.77
N ASP A 187 5.85 7.61 -25.68
CA ASP A 187 6.27 7.54 -27.10
C ASP A 187 7.79 7.64 -27.29
N ASN A 188 8.48 8.30 -26.36
CA ASN A 188 9.93 8.48 -26.41
C ASN A 188 10.71 7.60 -25.43
N GLY A 189 10.05 6.64 -24.75
CA GLY A 189 10.70 5.72 -23.82
C GLY A 189 11.27 6.38 -22.55
N ILE A 190 10.76 7.59 -22.20
CA ILE A 190 11.11 8.31 -20.99
C ILE A 190 10.29 7.73 -19.83
N TYR A 191 10.96 7.32 -18.75
CA TYR A 191 10.27 6.83 -17.56
C TYR A 191 9.82 8.02 -16.70
N HIS A 192 8.53 8.08 -16.36
CA HIS A 192 8.02 9.06 -15.42
C HIS A 192 8.20 8.56 -13.97
N LEU A 193 9.03 9.25 -13.21
CA LEU A 193 9.27 8.98 -11.79
C LEU A 193 8.51 10.03 -10.96
N ASP A 194 7.25 9.77 -10.68
CA ASP A 194 6.42 10.60 -9.81
C ASP A 194 6.64 10.27 -8.32
N ASP A 195 5.91 10.96 -7.43
CA ASP A 195 5.99 10.73 -5.97
C ASP A 195 5.67 9.28 -5.59
N ASN A 196 4.72 8.63 -6.26
CA ASN A 196 4.34 7.24 -5.99
C ASN A 196 5.47 6.28 -6.40
N ALA A 197 6.02 6.45 -7.60
CA ALA A 197 7.14 5.66 -8.12
C ALA A 197 8.40 5.83 -7.25
N TYR A 198 8.71 7.06 -6.83
CA TYR A 198 9.80 7.34 -5.91
C TYR A 198 9.62 6.60 -4.57
N ASN A 199 8.44 6.72 -3.95
CA ASN A 199 8.14 6.04 -2.68
C ASN A 199 8.19 4.52 -2.82
N TYR A 200 7.69 3.98 -3.93
CA TYR A 200 7.78 2.55 -4.22
C TYR A 200 9.23 2.08 -4.31
N ILE A 201 10.09 2.78 -5.07
CA ILE A 201 11.52 2.43 -5.17
C ILE A 201 12.20 2.53 -3.80
N CYS A 202 11.89 3.55 -3.00
CA CYS A 202 12.40 3.67 -1.63
C CYS A 202 11.97 2.48 -0.74
N ASN A 203 10.75 1.99 -0.88
CA ASN A 203 10.26 0.81 -0.18
C ASN A 203 10.94 -0.48 -0.68
N LEU A 204 11.19 -0.60 -1.99
CA LEU A 204 12.00 -1.70 -2.54
C LEU A 204 13.40 -1.69 -1.94
N ILE A 205 14.09 -0.54 -1.88
CA ILE A 205 15.42 -0.40 -1.29
C ILE A 205 15.44 -0.92 0.15
N LYS A 206 14.46 -0.49 0.97
CA LYS A 206 14.35 -0.92 2.38
C LYS A 206 14.14 -2.44 2.49
N SER A 207 13.35 -3.02 1.60
CA SER A 207 12.91 -4.41 1.65
C SER A 207 13.91 -5.37 1.02
N TYR A 208 14.44 -5.05 -0.15
CA TYR A 208 15.36 -5.90 -0.92
C TYR A 208 16.84 -5.68 -0.58
N GLN A 209 17.17 -4.54 0.05
CA GLN A 209 18.54 -4.15 0.36
C GLN A 209 19.43 -4.22 -0.89
N THR A 210 20.58 -4.88 -0.82
CA THR A 210 21.52 -5.00 -1.94
C THR A 210 20.99 -5.79 -3.15
N SER A 211 19.94 -6.60 -2.97
CA SER A 211 19.30 -7.31 -4.09
C SER A 211 18.29 -6.47 -4.86
N VAL A 212 18.02 -5.24 -4.44
CA VAL A 212 17.06 -4.33 -5.06
C VAL A 212 17.35 -4.06 -6.54
N ILE A 213 18.60 -4.09 -6.94
CA ILE A 213 19.04 -3.77 -8.30
C ILE A 213 18.36 -4.65 -9.37
N TYR A 214 18.12 -5.93 -9.08
CA TYR A 214 17.44 -6.83 -10.01
C TYR A 214 15.99 -6.45 -10.23
N GLN A 215 15.27 -6.13 -9.14
CA GLN A 215 13.89 -5.67 -9.23
C GLN A 215 13.79 -4.28 -9.89
N PHE A 216 14.75 -3.40 -9.61
CA PHE A 216 14.83 -2.09 -10.22
C PHE A 216 15.08 -2.18 -11.74
N TYR A 217 15.98 -3.05 -12.19
CA TYR A 217 16.19 -3.27 -13.62
C TYR A 217 14.96 -3.90 -14.28
N GLY A 218 14.31 -4.86 -13.62
CA GLY A 218 13.04 -5.41 -14.08
C GLY A 218 11.94 -4.34 -14.24
N LEU A 219 11.91 -3.32 -13.37
CA LEU A 219 10.98 -2.20 -13.47
C LEU A 219 11.32 -1.25 -14.64
N MET A 220 12.61 -0.90 -14.78
CA MET A 220 13.08 0.10 -15.78
C MET A 220 13.12 -0.44 -17.19
N PHE A 221 13.41 -1.73 -17.37
CA PHE A 221 13.65 -2.37 -18.66
C PHE A 221 12.70 -3.55 -18.94
N LYS A 222 11.54 -3.55 -18.30
CA LYS A 222 10.53 -4.58 -18.49
C LYS A 222 10.28 -4.79 -20.00
N ASP A 223 10.23 -6.07 -20.40
CA ASP A 223 10.00 -6.51 -21.77
C ASP A 223 11.12 -6.11 -22.78
N GLU A 224 12.25 -5.58 -22.30
CA GLU A 224 13.42 -5.32 -23.13
C GLU A 224 14.39 -6.53 -23.10
N ARG A 225 14.87 -6.97 -24.27
CA ARG A 225 15.85 -8.05 -24.36
C ARG A 225 17.17 -7.66 -23.68
N ILE A 226 17.71 -8.54 -22.83
CA ILE A 226 19.05 -8.38 -22.25
C ILE A 226 20.08 -8.62 -23.35
N ASN A 227 19.89 -9.68 -24.12
CA ASN A 227 20.63 -9.97 -25.34
C ASN A 227 19.78 -10.83 -26.32
N ASN A 228 20.27 -11.02 -27.54
CA ASN A 228 19.54 -11.74 -28.57
C ASN A 228 19.64 -13.27 -28.47
N LYS A 229 20.52 -13.82 -27.60
CA LYS A 229 20.67 -15.25 -27.43
C LYS A 229 19.64 -15.74 -26.39
N PRO A 230 18.74 -16.67 -26.74
CA PRO A 230 17.80 -17.22 -25.78
C PRO A 230 18.53 -18.06 -24.73
N ILE A 231 17.91 -18.22 -23.59
CA ILE A 231 18.30 -19.15 -22.53
C ILE A 231 17.69 -20.49 -22.89
N THR A 232 18.50 -21.45 -23.31
CA THR A 232 18.06 -22.79 -23.72
C THR A 232 18.32 -23.78 -22.59
N ILE A 233 17.28 -24.46 -22.09
CA ILE A 233 17.34 -25.33 -20.91
C ILE A 233 16.64 -26.65 -21.20
N PRO A 234 17.21 -27.82 -20.81
CA PRO A 234 16.48 -29.08 -20.78
C PRO A 234 15.27 -28.98 -19.84
N ALA A 235 14.11 -29.40 -20.31
CA ALA A 235 12.87 -29.31 -19.53
C ALA A 235 11.93 -30.48 -19.83
N LEU A 236 11.04 -30.75 -18.88
CA LEU A 236 9.85 -31.59 -19.07
C LEU A 236 8.64 -30.69 -19.24
N LYS A 237 7.93 -30.87 -20.34
CA LYS A 237 6.60 -30.26 -20.54
C LYS A 237 5.53 -31.25 -20.07
N GLY A 238 4.60 -30.80 -19.27
CA GLY A 238 3.43 -31.55 -18.82
C GLY A 238 2.18 -30.67 -18.83
N SER A 239 1.04 -31.25 -18.47
CA SER A 239 -0.23 -30.52 -18.34
C SER A 239 -0.90 -30.83 -17.00
N MET A 240 -1.46 -29.81 -16.35
CA MET A 240 -2.31 -29.96 -15.18
C MET A 240 -3.41 -28.88 -15.20
N GLY A 241 -4.64 -29.27 -14.86
CA GLY A 241 -5.78 -28.32 -14.86
C GLY A 241 -6.00 -27.61 -16.20
N ASN A 242 -5.77 -28.31 -17.33
CA ASN A 242 -5.81 -27.77 -18.70
C ASN A 242 -4.77 -26.66 -18.99
N LYS A 243 -3.70 -26.60 -18.21
CA LYS A 243 -2.58 -25.68 -18.41
C LYS A 243 -1.29 -26.45 -18.64
N ASP A 244 -0.54 -26.04 -19.66
CA ASP A 244 0.80 -26.54 -19.88
C ASP A 244 1.77 -25.94 -18.84
N TYR A 245 2.62 -26.78 -18.32
CA TYR A 245 3.73 -26.35 -17.44
C TYR A 245 5.04 -26.94 -17.90
N TYR A 246 6.12 -26.27 -17.49
CA TYR A 246 7.50 -26.68 -17.74
C TYR A 246 8.21 -26.91 -16.42
N LEU A 247 8.85 -28.07 -16.25
CA LEU A 247 9.69 -28.41 -15.12
C LEU A 247 11.15 -28.40 -15.56
N PHE A 248 11.97 -27.55 -14.93
CA PHE A 248 13.40 -27.41 -15.27
C PHE A 248 14.23 -26.92 -14.07
N SER A 249 15.54 -26.88 -14.23
CA SER A 249 16.46 -26.26 -13.28
C SER A 249 17.19 -25.10 -13.93
N ILE A 250 17.40 -24.03 -13.19
CA ILE A 250 18.05 -22.79 -13.67
C ILE A 250 18.99 -22.23 -12.61
N GLU A 251 20.07 -21.58 -13.03
CA GLU A 251 20.95 -20.86 -12.12
C GLU A 251 20.21 -19.65 -11.51
N PRO A 252 20.33 -19.45 -10.17
CA PRO A 252 19.73 -18.28 -9.51
C PRO A 252 20.15 -16.94 -10.13
N SER A 253 21.39 -16.81 -10.61
CA SER A 253 21.89 -15.59 -11.26
C SER A 253 21.13 -15.24 -12.54
N THR A 254 20.75 -16.26 -13.33
CA THR A 254 19.96 -16.09 -14.54
C THR A 254 18.51 -15.71 -14.17
N LEU A 255 17.92 -16.45 -13.21
CA LEU A 255 16.55 -16.18 -12.78
C LEU A 255 16.41 -14.78 -12.13
N LEU A 256 17.42 -14.30 -11.39
CA LEU A 256 17.43 -12.94 -10.84
C LEU A 256 17.37 -11.85 -11.92
N LYS A 257 17.97 -12.09 -13.12
CA LYS A 257 17.96 -11.11 -14.21
C LYS A 257 16.63 -11.06 -14.97
N ILE A 258 16.04 -12.23 -15.24
CA ILE A 258 14.78 -12.34 -16.01
C ILE A 258 13.54 -12.31 -15.11
N GLY A 259 13.73 -12.56 -13.81
CA GLY A 259 12.65 -12.63 -12.82
C GLY A 259 12.13 -11.27 -12.40
N PHE A 260 10.85 -11.20 -12.15
CA PHE A 260 10.18 -9.99 -11.65
C PHE A 260 9.08 -10.36 -10.66
N VAL A 261 8.95 -9.54 -9.61
CA VAL A 261 7.90 -9.68 -8.62
C VAL A 261 6.88 -8.56 -8.80
N LEU A 262 5.64 -8.92 -9.03
CA LEU A 262 4.53 -7.99 -9.18
C LEU A 262 4.01 -7.57 -7.80
N HIS A 263 4.54 -6.47 -7.26
CA HIS A 263 4.06 -5.93 -5.99
C HIS A 263 2.78 -5.14 -6.18
N ARG A 264 1.84 -5.33 -5.27
CA ARG A 264 0.60 -4.54 -5.24
C ARG A 264 0.89 -3.17 -4.65
N THR A 265 1.01 -2.18 -5.53
CA THR A 265 1.25 -0.78 -5.21
C THR A 265 0.52 0.10 -6.22
N ARG A 266 0.30 1.36 -5.90
CA ARG A 266 -0.34 2.33 -6.81
C ARG A 266 0.41 2.50 -8.13
N VAL A 267 1.73 2.34 -8.12
CA VAL A 267 2.58 2.45 -9.32
C VAL A 267 2.29 1.35 -10.33
N ASN A 268 1.90 0.19 -9.85
CA ASN A 268 1.68 -1.01 -10.66
C ASN A 268 0.19 -1.30 -10.90
N ASP A 269 -0.71 -0.37 -10.54
CA ASP A 269 -2.17 -0.60 -10.59
C ASP A 269 -2.69 -0.79 -12.03
N SER A 270 -2.00 -0.18 -13.02
CA SER A 270 -2.27 -0.38 -14.45
C SER A 270 -1.61 -1.63 -15.04
N MET A 271 -0.70 -2.29 -14.30
CA MET A 271 -0.10 -3.56 -14.72
C MET A 271 -1.02 -4.71 -14.35
N ALA A 272 -0.76 -5.90 -14.92
CA ALA A 272 -1.45 -7.14 -14.55
C ALA A 272 -1.55 -7.30 -13.03
N PRO A 273 -2.58 -7.98 -12.45
CA PRO A 273 -2.85 -7.95 -11.04
C PRO A 273 -1.60 -8.25 -10.22
N THR A 274 -1.18 -7.23 -9.53
CA THR A 274 -0.04 -7.24 -8.63
C THR A 274 -0.52 -7.79 -7.30
N TYR A 275 0.16 -8.79 -6.73
CA TYR A 275 -0.34 -9.51 -5.55
C TYR A 275 0.75 -9.85 -4.53
N GLN A 276 2.02 -9.58 -4.86
CA GLN A 276 3.14 -9.95 -3.99
C GLN A 276 3.39 -8.93 -2.89
N ARG A 277 3.88 -9.43 -1.76
CA ARG A 277 4.37 -8.60 -0.64
C ARG A 277 5.81 -8.19 -0.84
N LEU A 278 6.18 -7.05 -0.27
CA LEU A 278 7.57 -6.67 -0.13
C LEU A 278 8.35 -7.69 0.70
N LEU A 279 9.62 -7.86 0.39
CA LEU A 279 10.49 -8.82 1.08
C LEU A 279 10.79 -8.35 2.52
N ILE A 280 11.01 -9.32 3.40
CA ILE A 280 11.42 -9.07 4.78
C ILE A 280 12.95 -9.17 4.87
N PRO A 281 13.69 -8.08 5.14
CA PRO A 281 15.16 -8.05 5.09
C PRO A 281 15.83 -9.08 6.01
N LYS A 282 15.29 -9.29 7.21
CA LYS A 282 15.79 -10.30 8.16
C LYS A 282 15.70 -11.72 7.58
N ARG A 283 14.61 -12.00 6.84
CA ARG A 283 14.40 -13.30 6.20
C ARG A 283 15.36 -13.50 5.03
N LEU A 284 15.62 -12.46 4.23
CA LEU A 284 16.62 -12.51 3.14
C LEU A 284 18.00 -12.87 3.68
N LYS A 285 18.48 -12.16 4.70
CA LYS A 285 19.77 -12.44 5.33
C LYS A 285 19.86 -13.85 5.89
N GLY A 286 18.79 -14.33 6.50
CA GLY A 286 18.71 -15.70 7.02
C GLY A 286 18.81 -16.75 5.91
N ILE A 287 18.15 -16.52 4.77
CA ILE A 287 18.18 -17.40 3.60
C ILE A 287 19.58 -17.41 2.97
N THR A 288 20.20 -16.23 2.75
CA THR A 288 21.55 -16.12 2.21
C THR A 288 22.52 -16.92 3.06
N LYS A 289 22.50 -16.72 4.38
CA LYS A 289 23.35 -17.47 5.31
C LYS A 289 23.09 -18.96 5.25
N PHE A 290 21.82 -19.40 5.25
CA PHE A 290 21.46 -20.82 5.15
C PHE A 290 22.02 -21.48 3.89
N ILE A 291 21.97 -20.79 2.75
CA ILE A 291 22.52 -21.26 1.47
C ILE A 291 24.06 -21.33 1.54
N ASP A 292 24.72 -20.30 2.05
CA ASP A 292 26.18 -20.24 2.14
C ASP A 292 26.73 -21.26 3.15
N ASP A 293 25.97 -21.64 4.17
CA ASP A 293 26.28 -22.69 5.14
C ASP A 293 26.00 -24.13 4.59
N GLY A 294 25.66 -24.25 3.29
CA GLY A 294 25.41 -25.54 2.62
C GLY A 294 23.96 -26.03 2.66
N GLY A 295 23.03 -25.19 3.11
CA GLY A 295 21.60 -25.50 3.10
C GLY A 295 21.00 -25.44 1.68
N TYR A 296 19.88 -26.14 1.48
CA TYR A 296 19.16 -26.17 0.20
C TYR A 296 17.66 -26.19 0.41
N PHE A 297 16.92 -25.79 -0.62
CA PHE A 297 15.45 -25.78 -0.65
C PHE A 297 14.96 -26.80 -1.67
N PRO A 298 14.27 -27.89 -1.24
CA PRO A 298 13.77 -28.91 -2.15
C PRO A 298 12.53 -28.45 -2.95
N ASN A 299 11.86 -27.39 -2.50
CA ASN A 299 10.63 -26.92 -3.13
C ASN A 299 10.95 -26.07 -4.36
N SER A 300 10.19 -26.30 -5.45
CA SER A 300 10.29 -25.52 -6.70
C SER A 300 9.94 -24.05 -6.50
N ILE A 301 10.52 -23.19 -7.32
CA ILE A 301 10.02 -21.84 -7.56
C ILE A 301 8.86 -21.95 -8.54
N ILE A 302 7.79 -21.20 -8.34
CA ILE A 302 6.65 -21.16 -9.25
C ILE A 302 6.70 -19.86 -10.04
N LEU A 303 6.70 -19.97 -11.36
CA LEU A 303 6.76 -18.84 -12.30
C LEU A 303 5.59 -18.84 -13.26
N ASN A 304 5.30 -17.65 -13.80
CA ASN A 304 4.58 -17.51 -15.05
C ASN A 304 5.38 -16.66 -16.02
N PHE A 305 5.58 -17.14 -17.25
CA PHE A 305 6.20 -16.35 -18.29
C PHE A 305 5.19 -15.36 -18.86
N ALA A 306 5.54 -14.08 -18.85
CA ALA A 306 4.84 -13.06 -19.61
C ALA A 306 5.23 -13.18 -21.07
N GLU A 307 4.27 -13.08 -21.96
CA GLU A 307 4.47 -13.12 -23.41
C GLU A 307 3.89 -11.85 -24.05
N PRO A 308 4.54 -10.67 -23.82
CA PRO A 308 3.99 -9.38 -24.23
C PRO A 308 3.98 -9.20 -25.76
N SER A 309 4.82 -9.96 -26.48
CA SER A 309 4.94 -9.93 -27.93
C SER A 309 5.38 -11.27 -28.49
N SER A 310 5.20 -11.49 -29.79
CA SER A 310 5.56 -12.75 -30.46
C SER A 310 7.06 -13.06 -30.39
N ASP A 311 7.91 -12.06 -30.37
CA ASP A 311 9.37 -12.19 -30.29
C ASP A 311 9.87 -12.47 -28.84
N LEU A 312 9.04 -12.24 -27.84
CA LEU A 312 9.28 -12.59 -26.44
C LEU A 312 8.50 -13.82 -25.97
N ARG A 313 7.99 -14.61 -26.90
CA ARG A 313 7.31 -15.87 -26.59
C ARG A 313 8.34 -16.96 -26.29
N ILE A 314 8.06 -17.78 -25.27
CA ILE A 314 8.83 -19.00 -25.04
C ILE A 314 8.52 -20.04 -26.11
N THR A 315 9.50 -20.87 -26.47
CA THR A 315 9.32 -22.01 -27.37
C THR A 315 9.84 -23.28 -26.75
N PHE A 316 9.29 -24.40 -27.13
CA PHE A 316 9.69 -25.72 -26.64
C PHE A 316 9.96 -26.64 -27.81
N ASP A 317 11.21 -27.11 -27.93
CA ASP A 317 11.65 -28.05 -28.95
C ASP A 317 11.56 -29.47 -28.38
N GLU A 318 10.55 -30.22 -28.78
CA GLU A 318 10.34 -31.59 -28.37
C GLU A 318 11.49 -32.48 -28.87
N ILE A 319 12.05 -33.30 -27.97
CA ILE A 319 13.09 -34.28 -28.27
C ILE A 319 12.52 -35.69 -28.18
N HIS A 320 11.76 -35.97 -27.11
CA HIS A 320 11.23 -37.29 -26.86
C HIS A 320 9.92 -37.26 -26.07
N LYS A 321 8.98 -38.15 -26.48
CA LYS A 321 7.74 -38.40 -25.75
C LYS A 321 7.57 -39.91 -25.62
N GLU A 322 7.40 -40.39 -24.39
CA GLU A 322 7.01 -41.79 -24.14
C GLU A 322 5.58 -42.07 -24.53
N GLU A 323 5.28 -43.28 -25.06
CA GLU A 323 3.96 -43.63 -25.56
C GLU A 323 2.90 -43.64 -24.45
N ASP A 324 3.27 -44.01 -23.25
CA ASP A 324 2.39 -44.12 -22.05
C ASP A 324 2.43 -42.89 -21.12
N SER A 325 3.02 -41.77 -21.54
CA SER A 325 3.16 -40.59 -20.74
C SER A 325 2.72 -39.33 -21.46
N ASP A 326 2.01 -38.45 -20.77
CA ASP A 326 1.70 -37.11 -21.27
C ASP A 326 2.87 -36.12 -21.05
N SER A 327 3.96 -36.56 -20.41
CA SER A 327 5.16 -35.72 -20.23
C SER A 327 6.07 -35.80 -21.46
N ILE A 328 6.55 -34.66 -21.91
CA ILE A 328 7.39 -34.52 -23.09
C ILE A 328 8.75 -33.95 -22.63
N PHE A 329 9.84 -34.63 -22.97
CA PHE A 329 11.21 -34.12 -22.78
C PHE A 329 11.64 -33.28 -23.97
N GLY A 330 12.28 -32.12 -23.72
CA GLY A 330 12.75 -31.25 -24.78
C GLY A 330 13.63 -30.11 -24.29
N LEU A 331 13.82 -29.12 -25.15
CA LEU A 331 14.56 -27.89 -24.87
C LEU A 331 13.59 -26.71 -24.78
N LEU A 332 13.57 -26.06 -23.61
CA LEU A 332 12.83 -24.84 -23.39
C LEU A 332 13.72 -23.65 -23.75
N ASN A 333 13.27 -22.83 -24.69
CA ASN A 333 13.95 -21.61 -25.12
C ASN A 333 13.22 -20.41 -24.51
N ILE A 334 13.86 -19.77 -23.56
CA ILE A 334 13.35 -18.60 -22.84
C ILE A 334 14.00 -17.35 -23.44
N PRO A 335 13.25 -16.35 -23.91
CA PRO A 335 13.83 -15.07 -24.31
C PRO A 335 14.64 -14.47 -23.15
N ASN A 336 15.85 -14.02 -23.43
CA ASN A 336 16.68 -13.39 -22.41
C ASN A 336 16.30 -11.90 -22.31
N ALA A 337 15.24 -11.62 -21.52
CA ALA A 337 14.65 -10.30 -21.37
C ALA A 337 14.33 -9.99 -19.90
N TYR A 338 14.37 -8.70 -19.53
CA TYR A 338 14.03 -8.26 -18.19
C TYR A 338 12.54 -8.42 -17.90
N GLY A 339 12.23 -8.92 -16.70
CA GLY A 339 10.85 -8.98 -16.20
C GLY A 339 9.94 -9.98 -16.90
N ILE A 340 10.47 -10.89 -17.72
CA ILE A 340 9.67 -11.88 -18.47
C ILE A 340 9.15 -13.02 -17.58
N ALA A 341 9.82 -13.34 -16.47
CA ALA A 341 9.47 -14.43 -15.56
C ALA A 341 8.83 -13.87 -14.27
N TYR A 342 7.52 -13.87 -14.19
CA TYR A 342 6.80 -13.44 -12.98
C TYR A 342 6.89 -14.51 -11.91
N ILE A 343 7.46 -14.17 -10.76
CA ILE A 343 7.62 -15.09 -9.62
C ILE A 343 6.31 -15.13 -8.85
N ILE A 344 5.56 -16.23 -8.93
CA ILE A 344 4.32 -16.46 -8.18
C ILE A 344 4.63 -16.90 -6.74
N ASP A 345 5.54 -17.88 -6.58
CA ASP A 345 6.03 -18.30 -5.26
C ASP A 345 7.54 -18.47 -5.26
N GLY A 346 8.15 -18.23 -4.09
CA GLY A 346 9.58 -18.41 -3.88
C GLY A 346 10.43 -17.15 -3.97
N GLN A 347 9.83 -15.95 -4.03
CA GLN A 347 10.57 -14.69 -4.13
C GLN A 347 11.69 -14.55 -3.09
N HIS A 348 11.43 -14.85 -1.81
CA HIS A 348 12.47 -14.79 -0.76
C HIS A 348 13.65 -15.74 -1.04
N ARG A 349 13.39 -16.90 -1.63
CA ARG A 349 14.43 -17.88 -2.00
C ARG A 349 15.28 -17.35 -3.15
N VAL A 350 14.64 -16.86 -4.22
CA VAL A 350 15.35 -16.30 -5.39
C VAL A 350 16.21 -15.10 -4.97
N TYR A 351 15.63 -14.10 -4.31
CA TYR A 351 16.36 -12.90 -3.90
C TYR A 351 17.36 -13.16 -2.75
N GLY A 352 17.18 -14.21 -1.97
CA GLY A 352 18.18 -14.69 -1.00
C GLY A 352 19.47 -15.15 -1.66
N TYR A 353 19.44 -15.65 -2.88
CA TYR A 353 20.65 -15.97 -3.66
C TYR A 353 21.42 -14.75 -4.16
N ALA A 354 20.81 -13.58 -4.26
CA ALA A 354 21.45 -12.40 -4.85
C ALA A 354 22.82 -12.07 -4.23
N ASN A 355 22.95 -12.24 -2.93
CA ASN A 355 24.19 -12.00 -2.18
C ASN A 355 24.96 -13.27 -1.79
N SER A 356 24.48 -14.44 -2.21
CA SER A 356 25.15 -15.70 -1.92
C SER A 356 26.28 -15.98 -2.90
N ASN A 357 27.35 -16.59 -2.39
CA ASN A 357 28.46 -17.12 -3.20
C ASN A 357 28.05 -18.29 -4.10
N MET A 358 26.85 -18.82 -3.88
CA MET A 358 26.29 -19.97 -4.60
C MET A 358 25.39 -19.58 -5.77
N LYS A 359 25.14 -18.28 -6.01
CA LYS A 359 24.22 -17.81 -7.07
C LYS A 359 24.56 -18.27 -8.49
N ASN A 360 25.84 -18.49 -8.77
CA ASN A 360 26.35 -18.99 -10.07
C ASN A 360 26.79 -20.46 -10.02
N LYS A 361 26.58 -21.16 -8.91
CA LYS A 361 27.03 -22.53 -8.72
C LYS A 361 25.90 -23.52 -8.51
N HIS A 362 24.81 -23.05 -7.87
CA HIS A 362 23.62 -23.83 -7.68
C HIS A 362 22.70 -23.74 -8.89
N THR A 363 21.88 -24.78 -9.06
CA THR A 363 20.66 -24.74 -9.87
C THR A 363 19.46 -24.94 -8.95
N ILE A 364 18.36 -24.23 -9.23
CA ILE A 364 17.14 -24.33 -8.45
C ILE A 364 16.01 -24.89 -9.30
N PRO A 365 15.17 -25.78 -8.73
CA PRO A 365 14.05 -26.36 -9.46
C PRO A 365 12.95 -25.31 -9.67
N VAL A 366 12.36 -25.32 -10.87
CA VAL A 366 11.31 -24.40 -11.29
C VAL A 366 10.17 -25.17 -11.90
N VAL A 367 8.94 -24.79 -11.54
CA VAL A 367 7.71 -25.09 -12.26
C VAL A 367 7.22 -23.79 -12.87
N ALA A 368 7.18 -23.71 -14.19
CA ALA A 368 6.80 -22.51 -14.89
C ALA A 368 5.58 -22.74 -15.78
N PHE A 369 4.66 -21.79 -15.76
CA PHE A 369 3.53 -21.69 -16.66
C PHE A 369 3.82 -20.65 -17.74
N SER A 370 3.03 -20.65 -18.82
CA SER A 370 3.11 -19.67 -19.89
C SER A 370 1.73 -19.15 -20.23
N GLY A 371 1.60 -17.84 -20.41
CA GLY A 371 0.34 -17.20 -20.79
C GLY A 371 -0.79 -17.38 -19.76
N MET A 372 -0.45 -17.58 -18.48
CA MET A 372 -1.44 -17.67 -17.42
C MET A 372 -2.05 -16.28 -17.18
N GLU A 373 -3.39 -16.24 -17.22
CA GLU A 373 -4.12 -15.03 -16.93
C GLU A 373 -3.86 -14.53 -15.52
N SER A 374 -3.93 -13.24 -15.35
CA SER A 374 -3.61 -12.55 -14.12
C SER A 374 -4.44 -13.01 -12.90
N GLU A 375 -5.73 -13.26 -13.11
CA GLU A 375 -6.66 -13.78 -12.08
C GLU A 375 -6.25 -15.19 -11.60
N GLU A 376 -5.77 -16.03 -12.52
CA GLU A 376 -5.29 -17.37 -12.20
C GLU A 376 -3.98 -17.33 -11.39
N GLN A 377 -3.05 -16.45 -11.76
CA GLN A 377 -1.82 -16.23 -11.00
C GLN A 377 -2.13 -15.81 -9.56
N LEU A 378 -3.09 -14.90 -9.41
CA LEU A 378 -3.55 -14.43 -8.11
C LEU A 378 -4.20 -15.55 -7.28
N LYS A 379 -5.02 -16.40 -7.89
CA LYS A 379 -5.62 -17.56 -7.22
C LYS A 379 -4.55 -18.51 -6.69
N ILE A 380 -3.58 -18.89 -7.51
CA ILE A 380 -2.46 -19.75 -7.11
C ILE A 380 -1.68 -19.13 -5.96
N PHE A 381 -1.36 -17.84 -6.06
CA PHE A 381 -0.68 -17.12 -4.98
C PHE A 381 -1.45 -17.17 -3.67
N MET A 382 -2.77 -16.93 -3.71
CA MET A 382 -3.62 -16.95 -2.51
C MET A 382 -3.69 -18.35 -1.90
N GLU A 383 -3.93 -19.38 -2.69
CA GLU A 383 -4.02 -20.77 -2.24
C GLU A 383 -2.73 -21.27 -1.58
N ILE A 384 -1.56 -20.96 -2.17
CA ILE A 384 -0.27 -21.33 -1.60
C ILE A 384 -0.03 -20.61 -0.26
N ASN A 385 -0.37 -19.31 -0.19
CA ASN A 385 -0.10 -18.51 1.00
C ASN A 385 -1.12 -18.72 2.13
N GLU A 386 -2.38 -19.03 1.84
CA GLU A 386 -3.38 -19.37 2.88
C GLU A 386 -2.94 -20.57 3.73
N ASN A 387 -2.23 -21.52 3.15
CA ASN A 387 -1.72 -22.70 3.83
C ASN A 387 -0.38 -22.47 4.58
N GLN A 388 0.35 -21.37 4.33
CA GLN A 388 1.66 -21.10 4.94
C GLN A 388 1.65 -19.95 5.96
N LYS A 389 1.14 -18.81 5.62
CA LYS A 389 0.97 -17.64 6.50
C LYS A 389 -0.08 -16.71 5.88
N ALA A 390 -1.14 -16.42 6.65
CA ALA A 390 -2.24 -15.59 6.20
C ALA A 390 -1.75 -14.27 5.57
N VAL A 391 -2.30 -13.94 4.41
CA VAL A 391 -2.13 -12.67 3.72
C VAL A 391 -2.60 -11.53 4.64
N SER A 392 -1.93 -10.39 4.66
CA SER A 392 -2.37 -9.25 5.48
C SER A 392 -3.80 -8.85 5.09
N LYS A 393 -4.60 -8.43 6.09
CA LYS A 393 -5.99 -8.04 5.82
C LYS A 393 -6.09 -6.89 4.80
N ASN A 394 -5.18 -5.91 4.84
CA ASN A 394 -5.14 -4.81 3.87
C ASN A 394 -4.93 -5.32 2.44
N LEU A 395 -3.93 -6.19 2.24
CA LEU A 395 -3.67 -6.76 0.91
C LEU A 395 -4.84 -7.62 0.44
N ARG A 396 -5.48 -8.38 1.33
CA ARG A 396 -6.65 -9.18 0.98
C ARG A 396 -7.81 -8.31 0.51
N ILE A 397 -8.14 -7.25 1.24
CA ILE A 397 -9.20 -6.29 0.86
C ILE A 397 -8.89 -5.71 -0.52
N ASP A 398 -7.66 -5.30 -0.75
CA ASP A 398 -7.25 -4.72 -2.02
C ASP A 398 -7.39 -5.68 -3.21
N LEU A 399 -7.09 -6.95 -3.01
CA LEU A 399 -7.21 -7.99 -4.04
C LEU A 399 -8.67 -8.44 -4.30
N GLU A 400 -9.62 -8.13 -3.43
CA GLU A 400 -11.03 -8.55 -3.58
C GLU A 400 -11.69 -7.98 -4.84
N GLU A 401 -11.29 -6.82 -5.33
CA GLU A 401 -11.76 -6.28 -6.60
C GLU A 401 -11.39 -7.21 -7.77
N ASP A 402 -10.11 -7.55 -7.89
CA ASP A 402 -9.61 -8.38 -8.99
C ASP A 402 -10.15 -9.80 -8.93
N LEU A 403 -10.31 -10.35 -7.72
CA LEU A 403 -10.82 -11.72 -7.54
C LEU A 403 -12.32 -11.87 -7.77
N PHE A 404 -13.11 -10.84 -7.46
CA PHE A 404 -14.54 -11.03 -7.31
C PHE A 404 -15.41 -10.09 -8.17
N TRP A 405 -14.82 -9.20 -8.96
CA TRP A 405 -15.59 -8.26 -9.79
C TRP A 405 -16.55 -8.97 -10.74
N THR A 406 -16.11 -10.08 -11.35
CA THR A 406 -16.87 -10.88 -12.29
C THR A 406 -17.49 -12.14 -11.67
N SER A 407 -17.42 -12.29 -10.34
CA SER A 407 -17.94 -13.47 -9.63
C SER A 407 -19.42 -13.71 -9.92
N SER A 408 -19.83 -14.98 -10.01
CA SER A 408 -21.25 -15.37 -10.08
C SER A 408 -22.00 -15.14 -8.76
N ARG A 409 -21.27 -14.90 -7.65
CA ARG A 409 -21.84 -14.68 -6.31
C ARG A 409 -21.96 -13.20 -6.02
N LEU A 410 -23.15 -12.72 -5.66
CA LEU A 410 -23.40 -11.32 -5.32
C LEU A 410 -22.65 -10.87 -4.05
N ASP A 411 -22.56 -11.73 -3.03
CA ASP A 411 -21.82 -11.41 -1.81
C ASP A 411 -20.32 -11.17 -2.08
N SER A 412 -19.72 -11.93 -2.99
CA SER A 412 -18.35 -11.73 -3.45
C SER A 412 -18.21 -10.43 -4.26
N ARG A 413 -19.16 -10.15 -5.16
CA ARG A 413 -19.19 -8.90 -5.92
C ARG A 413 -19.32 -7.66 -5.00
N MET A 414 -20.06 -7.76 -3.90
CA MET A 414 -20.16 -6.64 -2.93
C MET A 414 -18.83 -6.42 -2.17
N LYS A 415 -18.03 -7.46 -1.95
CA LYS A 415 -16.65 -7.30 -1.46
C LYS A 415 -15.79 -6.56 -2.49
N ALA A 416 -15.86 -6.97 -3.76
CA ALA A 416 -15.16 -6.30 -4.85
C ALA A 416 -15.55 -4.82 -4.96
N LEU A 417 -16.84 -4.52 -4.84
CA LEU A 417 -17.35 -3.14 -4.86
C LEU A 417 -16.79 -2.30 -3.71
N ARG A 418 -16.68 -2.87 -2.48
CA ARG A 418 -16.07 -2.16 -1.35
C ARG A 418 -14.59 -1.90 -1.58
N SER A 419 -13.83 -2.91 -2.01
CA SER A 419 -12.44 -2.78 -2.38
C SER A 419 -12.22 -1.67 -3.42
N SER A 420 -12.95 -1.71 -4.51
CA SER A 420 -12.90 -0.73 -5.58
C SER A 420 -13.27 0.69 -5.11
N THR A 421 -14.28 0.80 -4.24
CA THR A 421 -14.68 2.09 -3.65
C THR A 421 -13.56 2.68 -2.78
N ILE A 422 -12.86 1.86 -1.98
CA ILE A 422 -11.75 2.31 -1.14
C ILE A 422 -10.60 2.86 -2.01
N LYS A 423 -10.29 2.19 -3.11
CA LYS A 423 -9.31 2.69 -4.09
C LYS A 423 -9.71 4.03 -4.68
N GLU A 424 -10.96 4.15 -5.12
CA GLU A 424 -11.52 5.40 -5.67
C GLU A 424 -11.44 6.56 -4.65
N LEU A 425 -11.74 6.31 -3.36
CA LEU A 425 -11.61 7.30 -2.29
C LEU A 425 -10.18 7.81 -2.13
N SER A 426 -9.19 6.96 -2.36
CA SER A 426 -7.76 7.31 -2.19
C SER A 426 -7.11 7.87 -3.45
N SER A 427 -7.73 7.73 -4.62
CA SER A 427 -7.09 8.03 -5.92
C SER A 427 -7.30 9.46 -6.39
N LYS A 428 -8.30 10.19 -5.87
CA LYS A 428 -8.71 11.48 -6.41
C LYS A 428 -7.84 12.63 -5.89
N PRO A 429 -7.00 13.25 -6.73
CA PRO A 429 -6.13 14.34 -6.33
C PRO A 429 -6.89 15.55 -5.81
N GLY A 430 -6.32 16.20 -4.78
CA GLY A 430 -6.90 17.39 -4.16
C GLY A 430 -8.02 17.12 -3.15
N THR A 431 -8.34 15.85 -2.88
CA THR A 431 -9.28 15.47 -1.81
C THR A 431 -8.57 15.17 -0.51
N VAL A 432 -9.30 15.24 0.59
CA VAL A 432 -8.77 15.01 1.95
C VAL A 432 -8.22 13.59 2.15
N LEU A 433 -8.70 12.59 1.40
CA LEU A 433 -8.25 11.20 1.47
C LEU A 433 -7.21 10.82 0.40
N TYR A 434 -6.79 11.75 -0.45
CA TYR A 434 -5.82 11.46 -1.51
C TYR A 434 -4.52 10.90 -0.94
N ASN A 435 -4.14 9.72 -1.39
CA ASN A 435 -2.95 8.97 -0.95
C ASN A 435 -2.87 8.68 0.55
N LYS A 436 -3.94 8.86 1.31
CA LYS A 436 -3.95 8.61 2.76
C LYS A 436 -4.38 7.22 3.18
N ILE A 437 -4.93 6.41 2.27
CA ILE A 437 -5.38 5.04 2.57
C ILE A 437 -4.34 4.04 2.07
N SER A 438 -3.94 3.09 2.92
CA SER A 438 -3.04 1.99 2.55
C SER A 438 -3.72 1.07 1.54
N ILE A 439 -3.14 0.97 0.35
CA ILE A 439 -3.58 0.10 -0.75
C ILE A 439 -2.50 -0.98 -0.93
N GLY A 440 -2.88 -2.25 -0.83
CA GLY A 440 -1.94 -3.37 -0.96
C GLY A 440 -0.82 -3.34 0.08
N GLU A 441 0.41 -3.16 -0.38
CA GLU A 441 1.61 -3.05 0.46
C GLU A 441 2.07 -1.59 0.64
N ASP A 442 1.34 -0.61 0.11
CA ASP A 442 1.66 0.80 0.31
C ASP A 442 1.40 1.20 1.76
N SER A 443 2.35 1.90 2.35
CA SER A 443 2.22 2.46 3.69
C SER A 443 1.58 3.85 3.59
N ALA A 444 0.44 4.02 4.25
CA ALA A 444 -0.23 5.31 4.38
C ALA A 444 -0.79 5.46 5.81
N ASP A 445 -1.28 6.65 6.15
CA ASP A 445 -1.73 7.00 7.50
C ASP A 445 -2.93 6.15 7.96
N LEU A 446 -3.80 5.79 7.03
CA LEU A 446 -5.04 5.06 7.29
C LEU A 446 -4.98 3.65 6.70
N SER A 447 -5.46 2.67 7.45
CA SER A 447 -5.67 1.29 6.99
C SER A 447 -6.94 1.19 6.14
N SER A 448 -6.96 0.29 5.13
CA SER A 448 -8.18 -0.03 4.36
C SER A 448 -9.24 -0.79 5.19
N ILE A 449 -8.84 -1.44 6.29
CA ILE A 449 -9.74 -2.28 7.11
C ILE A 449 -10.93 -1.50 7.69
N PRO A 450 -10.75 -0.34 8.35
CA PRO A 450 -11.89 0.45 8.85
C PRO A 450 -12.83 0.94 7.75
N PHE A 451 -12.30 1.23 6.54
CA PHE A 451 -13.11 1.59 5.38
C PHE A 451 -13.97 0.41 4.92
N ASP A 452 -13.39 -0.78 4.74
CA ASP A 452 -14.14 -1.98 4.33
C ASP A 452 -15.23 -2.33 5.34
N THR A 453 -14.89 -2.36 6.63
CA THR A 453 -15.86 -2.65 7.70
C THR A 453 -16.93 -1.58 7.78
N GLY A 454 -16.54 -0.31 7.68
CA GLY A 454 -17.46 0.82 7.68
C GLY A 454 -18.44 0.79 6.50
N LEU A 455 -17.95 0.60 5.27
CA LEU A 455 -18.78 0.46 4.07
C LEU A 455 -19.73 -0.74 4.15
N SER A 456 -19.26 -1.86 4.73
CA SER A 456 -20.07 -3.07 4.94
C SER A 456 -21.25 -2.84 5.91
N GLN A 457 -21.08 -1.93 6.89
CA GLN A 457 -22.08 -1.65 7.93
C GLN A 457 -22.94 -0.42 7.62
N SER A 458 -22.47 0.46 6.75
CA SER A 458 -23.11 1.76 6.48
C SER A 458 -24.48 1.71 5.80
N GLY A 459 -24.80 0.58 5.13
CA GLY A 459 -26.00 0.51 4.26
C GLY A 459 -25.86 1.23 2.92
N LEU A 460 -24.70 1.86 2.63
CA LEU A 460 -24.43 2.49 1.33
C LEU A 460 -24.22 1.47 0.21
N ILE A 461 -23.76 0.27 0.57
CA ILE A 461 -23.59 -0.87 -0.33
C ILE A 461 -24.59 -1.95 0.09
N PRO A 462 -25.36 -2.53 -0.85
CA PRO A 462 -26.36 -3.53 -0.52
C PRO A 462 -25.73 -4.80 0.04
N LYS A 463 -26.44 -5.46 0.97
CA LYS A 463 -26.03 -6.73 1.53
C LYS A 463 -26.54 -7.88 0.68
N ALA A 464 -25.68 -8.84 0.41
CA ALA A 464 -26.02 -10.05 -0.33
C ALA A 464 -25.54 -11.30 0.42
N LYS A 465 -26.20 -12.42 0.18
CA LYS A 465 -25.79 -13.77 0.63
C LYS A 465 -25.86 -14.73 -0.55
N ASN A 466 -24.70 -15.27 -0.92
CA ASN A 466 -24.55 -16.05 -2.14
C ASN A 466 -25.01 -15.24 -3.39
N THR A 467 -26.10 -15.67 -4.02
CA THR A 467 -26.66 -15.07 -5.24
C THR A 467 -27.93 -14.23 -4.97
N LYS A 468 -28.28 -13.95 -3.71
CA LYS A 468 -29.49 -13.25 -3.33
C LYS A 468 -29.20 -12.00 -2.51
N TRP A 469 -29.99 -10.96 -2.70
CA TRP A 469 -29.99 -9.79 -1.84
C TRP A 469 -30.54 -10.15 -0.46
N VAL A 470 -29.93 -9.65 0.62
CA VAL A 470 -30.40 -9.86 2.01
C VAL A 470 -31.53 -8.90 2.36
N ASP A 471 -31.41 -7.65 1.91
CA ASP A 471 -32.42 -6.62 2.14
C ASP A 471 -33.09 -6.25 0.83
N GLU A 472 -34.42 -6.16 0.86
CA GLU A 472 -35.22 -5.56 -0.20
C GLU A 472 -35.15 -4.02 -0.18
N SER A 473 -34.65 -3.43 0.94
CA SER A 473 -34.44 -2.00 1.03
C SER A 473 -33.47 -1.52 -0.04
N ASP A 474 -33.87 -0.48 -0.75
CA ASP A 474 -33.08 0.10 -1.81
C ASP A 474 -31.79 0.70 -1.26
N ALA A 475 -30.64 0.13 -1.62
CA ALA A 475 -29.38 0.81 -1.48
C ALA A 475 -29.35 1.92 -2.54
N TYR A 476 -29.81 3.10 -2.17
CA TYR A 476 -30.07 4.23 -3.08
C TYR A 476 -28.90 4.67 -3.96
N LEU A 477 -27.69 4.20 -3.67
CA LEU A 477 -26.48 4.47 -4.45
C LEU A 477 -26.12 3.32 -5.40
N TYR A 478 -26.78 2.15 -5.26
CA TYR A 478 -26.61 0.98 -6.10
C TYR A 478 -27.93 0.66 -6.83
N ASP A 479 -27.92 0.61 -8.15
CA ASP A 479 -29.09 0.26 -8.93
C ASP A 479 -29.24 -1.26 -9.06
N LYS A 480 -30.16 -1.84 -8.28
CA LYS A 480 -30.46 -3.28 -8.32
C LYS A 480 -31.26 -3.70 -9.55
N ASN A 481 -31.84 -2.74 -10.29
CA ASN A 481 -32.62 -3.01 -11.50
C ASN A 481 -31.75 -3.01 -12.78
N GLU A 482 -30.50 -2.54 -12.70
CA GLU A 482 -29.59 -2.65 -13.82
C GLU A 482 -29.24 -4.13 -14.07
N THR A 483 -29.47 -4.59 -15.30
CA THR A 483 -29.26 -5.98 -15.70
C THR A 483 -27.77 -6.32 -15.87
N ASP A 484 -26.96 -5.34 -16.27
CA ASP A 484 -25.52 -5.47 -16.29
C ASP A 484 -24.93 -5.13 -14.90
N ILE A 485 -24.63 -6.19 -14.16
CA ILE A 485 -24.08 -6.06 -12.81
C ILE A 485 -22.75 -5.29 -12.78
N ASN A 486 -21.90 -5.45 -13.82
CA ASN A 486 -20.62 -4.73 -13.89
C ASN A 486 -20.84 -3.22 -14.04
N LYS A 487 -21.81 -2.83 -14.86
CA LYS A 487 -22.23 -1.45 -15.03
C LYS A 487 -22.83 -0.90 -13.72
N ALA A 488 -23.73 -1.66 -13.08
CA ALA A 488 -24.31 -1.27 -11.77
C ALA A 488 -23.22 -1.02 -10.72
N MET A 489 -22.24 -1.91 -10.61
CA MET A 489 -21.10 -1.78 -9.69
C MET A 489 -20.22 -0.56 -10.01
N THR A 490 -19.90 -0.35 -11.29
CA THR A 490 -19.06 0.78 -11.73
C THR A 490 -19.71 2.13 -11.38
N GLU A 491 -21.01 2.26 -11.65
CA GLU A 491 -21.75 3.47 -11.32
C GLU A 491 -21.93 3.65 -9.81
N ALA A 492 -22.20 2.56 -9.07
CA ALA A 492 -22.30 2.59 -7.62
C ALA A 492 -20.96 3.02 -6.98
N ARG A 493 -19.83 2.48 -7.42
CA ARG A 493 -18.50 2.90 -6.97
C ARG A 493 -18.32 4.41 -7.04
N LYS A 494 -18.58 4.99 -8.23
CA LYS A 494 -18.45 6.44 -8.45
C LYS A 494 -19.37 7.24 -7.54
N ARG A 495 -20.65 6.84 -7.43
CA ARG A 495 -21.65 7.53 -6.61
C ARG A 495 -21.29 7.48 -5.12
N ILE A 496 -20.92 6.30 -4.60
CA ILE A 496 -20.56 6.11 -3.19
C ILE A 496 -19.28 6.91 -2.87
N ALA A 497 -18.25 6.80 -3.70
CA ALA A 497 -17.01 7.53 -3.50
C ALA A 497 -17.23 9.06 -3.50
N GLN A 498 -17.98 9.60 -4.47
CA GLN A 498 -18.28 11.03 -4.52
C GLN A 498 -19.11 11.50 -3.31
N PHE A 499 -20.07 10.71 -2.86
CA PHE A 499 -20.89 11.02 -1.70
C PHE A 499 -20.06 11.03 -0.42
N VAL A 500 -19.28 9.98 -0.17
CA VAL A 500 -18.44 9.85 1.03
C VAL A 500 -17.34 10.93 1.03
N LEU A 501 -16.65 11.17 -0.10
CA LEU A 501 -15.65 12.25 -0.20
C LEU A 501 -16.27 13.62 0.10
N GLY A 502 -17.46 13.93 -0.42
CA GLY A 502 -18.15 15.19 -0.11
C GLY A 502 -18.42 15.37 1.38
N CYS A 503 -18.78 14.29 2.09
CA CYS A 503 -18.94 14.33 3.54
C CYS A 503 -17.59 14.54 4.28
N TYR A 504 -16.51 13.89 3.84
CA TYR A 504 -15.18 14.11 4.40
C TYR A 504 -14.68 15.54 4.19
N GLU A 505 -14.90 16.11 3.00
CA GLU A 505 -14.53 17.49 2.67
C GLU A 505 -15.32 18.48 3.55
N THR A 506 -16.64 18.31 3.65
CA THR A 506 -17.50 19.14 4.51
C THR A 506 -17.03 19.12 5.97
N ALA A 507 -16.68 17.94 6.51
CA ALA A 507 -16.15 17.83 7.86
C ALA A 507 -14.76 18.48 7.98
N SER A 508 -13.87 18.20 7.04
CA SER A 508 -12.50 18.70 7.03
C SER A 508 -12.43 20.23 6.97
N ASP A 509 -13.31 20.87 6.21
CA ASP A 509 -13.36 22.32 6.06
C ASP A 509 -13.80 23.06 7.34
N LYS A 510 -14.54 22.38 8.21
CA LYS A 510 -15.05 22.95 9.47
C LYS A 510 -14.20 22.56 10.69
N MET A 511 -13.31 21.58 10.57
CA MET A 511 -12.51 21.11 11.70
C MET A 511 -11.17 21.82 11.83
N THR A 512 -10.72 22.03 13.08
CA THR A 512 -9.33 22.43 13.37
C THR A 512 -8.36 21.33 12.93
N SER A 513 -7.09 21.67 12.70
CA SER A 513 -6.07 20.67 12.28
C SER A 513 -5.94 19.53 13.28
N GLU A 514 -5.94 19.83 14.59
CA GLU A 514 -5.84 18.84 15.65
C GLU A 514 -7.05 17.91 15.70
N ALA A 515 -8.27 18.49 15.68
CA ALA A 515 -9.50 17.71 15.67
C ALA A 515 -9.62 16.84 14.42
N LYS A 516 -9.18 17.32 13.26
CA LYS A 516 -9.18 16.60 12.00
C LYS A 516 -8.29 15.34 12.06
N GLU A 517 -7.03 15.47 12.50
CA GLU A 517 -6.10 14.35 12.61
C GLU A 517 -6.60 13.30 13.60
N GLU A 518 -7.23 13.71 14.68
CA GLU A 518 -7.67 12.80 15.73
C GLU A 518 -9.05 12.18 15.46
N PHE A 519 -10.03 13.01 15.09
CA PHE A 519 -11.45 12.61 15.04
C PHE A 519 -12.00 12.47 13.62
N LEU A 520 -11.20 12.61 12.57
CA LEU A 520 -11.60 12.36 11.19
C LEU A 520 -10.62 11.45 10.45
N LEU A 521 -9.30 11.72 10.55
CA LEU A 521 -8.24 11.05 9.82
C LEU A 521 -7.48 10.04 10.70
N SER A 522 -8.20 9.29 11.53
CA SER A 522 -7.65 8.17 12.29
C SER A 522 -8.42 6.88 11.99
N ASN A 523 -7.80 5.73 12.18
CA ASN A 523 -8.41 4.43 11.88
C ASN A 523 -9.72 4.18 12.68
N ARG A 524 -9.81 4.69 13.90
CA ARG A 524 -11.02 4.58 14.74
C ARG A 524 -12.13 5.49 14.26
N ALA A 525 -11.78 6.73 13.93
CA ALA A 525 -12.71 7.71 13.39
C ALA A 525 -13.29 7.27 12.04
N THR A 526 -12.48 6.69 11.18
CA THR A 526 -12.87 6.26 9.83
C THR A 526 -14.09 5.33 9.83
N TYR A 527 -14.06 4.25 10.65
CA TYR A 527 -15.21 3.37 10.76
C TYR A 527 -16.46 4.11 11.22
N ALA A 528 -16.35 4.85 12.33
CA ALA A 528 -17.47 5.58 12.92
C ALA A 528 -18.06 6.61 11.94
N PHE A 529 -17.21 7.34 11.23
CA PHE A 529 -17.64 8.36 10.28
C PHE A 529 -18.37 7.76 9.07
N ILE A 530 -17.86 6.68 8.48
CA ILE A 530 -18.50 6.04 7.32
C ILE A 530 -19.86 5.44 7.69
N VAL A 531 -19.95 4.77 8.85
CA VAL A 531 -21.24 4.21 9.32
C VAL A 531 -22.20 5.33 9.68
N LEU A 532 -21.74 6.42 10.27
CA LEU A 532 -22.54 7.60 10.53
C LEU A 532 -23.12 8.22 9.25
N VAL A 533 -22.30 8.40 8.21
CA VAL A 533 -22.74 8.90 6.90
C VAL A 533 -23.86 8.03 6.33
N GLY A 534 -23.73 6.71 6.44
CA GLY A 534 -24.80 5.78 6.04
C GLY A 534 -26.07 5.91 6.87
N SER A 535 -25.95 6.02 8.20
CA SER A 535 -27.06 6.22 9.12
C SER A 535 -27.80 7.53 8.85
N LEU A 536 -27.09 8.64 8.66
CA LEU A 536 -27.66 9.92 8.28
C LEU A 536 -28.36 9.86 6.93
N HIS A 537 -27.73 9.24 5.94
CA HIS A 537 -28.32 9.06 4.62
C HIS A 537 -29.65 8.29 4.69
N ALA A 538 -29.70 7.19 5.44
CA ALA A 538 -30.92 6.42 5.66
C ALA A 538 -32.00 7.25 6.35
N TYR A 539 -31.66 8.04 7.39
CA TYR A 539 -32.56 8.94 8.07
C TYR A 539 -33.14 9.98 7.12
N LEU A 540 -32.29 10.61 6.27
CA LEU A 540 -32.73 11.66 5.34
C LEU A 540 -33.65 11.12 4.22
N VAL A 541 -33.46 9.88 3.82
CA VAL A 541 -34.37 9.21 2.89
C VAL A 541 -35.69 8.84 3.55
N ASN A 542 -35.61 8.24 4.74
CA ASN A 542 -36.81 7.82 5.49
C ASN A 542 -37.69 9.00 5.91
N SER A 543 -37.09 10.18 6.17
CA SER A 543 -37.82 11.43 6.45
C SER A 543 -38.33 12.14 5.20
N GLY A 544 -38.08 11.61 3.99
CA GLY A 544 -38.53 12.21 2.75
C GLY A 544 -37.72 13.42 2.27
N MET A 545 -36.63 13.80 2.96
CA MET A 545 -35.74 14.90 2.55
C MET A 545 -34.91 14.54 1.32
N LEU A 546 -34.67 13.26 1.10
CA LEU A 546 -34.01 12.69 -0.08
C LEU A 546 -34.89 11.62 -0.72
N SER A 547 -34.73 11.42 -2.02
CA SER A 547 -35.39 10.36 -2.79
C SER A 547 -34.37 9.47 -3.49
N VAL A 548 -34.77 8.33 -4.05
CA VAL A 548 -33.94 7.45 -4.86
C VAL A 548 -33.29 8.20 -6.03
N SER A 549 -34.04 9.12 -6.65
CA SER A 549 -33.58 9.92 -7.81
C SER A 549 -32.73 11.15 -7.45
N SER A 550 -32.51 11.43 -6.16
CA SER A 550 -31.68 12.57 -5.74
C SER A 550 -30.24 12.43 -6.26
N THR A 551 -29.70 13.50 -6.84
CA THR A 551 -28.31 13.55 -7.32
C THR A 551 -27.32 13.52 -6.16
N ILE A 552 -26.06 13.16 -6.41
CA ILE A 552 -25.01 13.17 -5.38
C ILE A 552 -24.79 14.58 -4.82
N SER A 553 -24.82 15.60 -5.66
CA SER A 553 -24.75 17.00 -5.20
C SER A 553 -25.87 17.34 -4.21
N ARG A 554 -27.11 16.95 -4.51
CA ARG A 554 -28.25 17.17 -3.61
C ARG A 554 -28.10 16.39 -2.31
N ARG A 555 -27.61 15.16 -2.36
CA ARG A 555 -27.35 14.36 -1.16
C ARG A 555 -26.30 15.01 -0.26
N ASN A 556 -25.19 15.50 -0.84
CA ASN A 556 -24.15 16.22 -0.11
C ASN A 556 -24.66 17.54 0.47
N GLU A 557 -25.48 18.29 -0.26
CA GLU A 557 -26.12 19.52 0.24
C GLU A 557 -27.01 19.27 1.44
N VAL A 558 -27.87 18.24 1.39
CA VAL A 558 -28.85 17.95 2.45
C VAL A 558 -28.20 17.35 3.69
N ILE A 559 -27.12 16.54 3.55
CA ILE A 559 -26.42 15.95 4.69
C ILE A 559 -25.42 16.95 5.34
N ALA A 560 -24.96 17.97 4.60
CA ALA A 560 -23.92 18.89 5.06
C ALA A 560 -24.22 19.54 6.45
N PRO A 561 -25.40 20.02 6.76
CA PRO A 561 -25.70 20.60 8.09
C PRO A 561 -25.44 19.64 9.26
N TYR A 562 -25.69 18.36 9.07
CA TYR A 562 -25.46 17.33 10.09
C TYR A 562 -23.96 17.04 10.26
N ILE A 563 -23.23 17.00 9.15
CA ILE A 563 -21.78 16.82 9.17
C ILE A 563 -21.07 18.05 9.77
N GLU A 564 -21.54 19.27 9.47
CA GLU A 564 -21.04 20.50 10.08
C GLU A 564 -21.29 20.54 11.59
N ALA A 565 -22.47 20.07 12.04
CA ALA A 565 -22.79 19.97 13.47
C ALA A 565 -21.83 19.00 14.17
N LEU A 566 -21.51 17.85 13.55
CA LEU A 566 -20.49 16.93 14.05
C LEU A 566 -19.13 17.61 14.16
N ALA A 567 -18.66 18.23 13.07
CA ALA A 567 -17.35 18.88 12.99
C ALA A 567 -17.21 19.97 14.09
N ASN A 568 -18.20 20.83 14.24
CA ASN A 568 -18.23 21.87 15.27
C ASN A 568 -18.24 21.28 16.69
N GLY A 569 -19.00 20.22 16.91
CA GLY A 569 -19.06 19.53 18.20
C GLY A 569 -17.74 18.85 18.55
N LEU A 570 -17.03 18.29 17.56
CA LEU A 570 -15.71 17.69 17.76
C LEU A 570 -14.61 18.74 18.02
N ASN A 571 -14.68 19.92 17.41
CA ASN A 571 -13.78 21.04 17.70
C ASN A 571 -13.87 21.53 19.15
N THR A 572 -15.06 21.44 19.73
CA THR A 572 -15.38 21.96 21.08
C THR A 572 -15.69 20.85 22.09
N LEU A 573 -15.19 19.63 21.81
CA LEU A 573 -15.47 18.46 22.65
C LEU A 573 -14.91 18.66 24.07
N PRO A 574 -15.74 18.48 25.13
CA PRO A 574 -15.27 18.56 26.51
C PRO A 574 -14.11 17.61 26.77
N GLN A 575 -13.16 18.01 27.63
CA GLN A 575 -11.96 17.24 27.93
C GLN A 575 -12.27 15.82 28.42
N GLU A 576 -13.33 15.64 29.18
CA GLU A 576 -13.80 14.35 29.67
C GLU A 576 -14.26 13.43 28.52
N GLU A 577 -15.05 13.96 27.58
CA GLU A 577 -15.55 13.22 26.41
C GLU A 577 -14.39 12.90 25.46
N SER A 578 -13.46 13.83 25.26
CA SER A 578 -12.25 13.60 24.45
C SER A 578 -11.38 12.51 25.08
N THR A 579 -11.13 12.58 26.39
CA THR A 579 -10.37 11.56 27.13
C THR A 579 -11.07 10.20 27.08
N PHE A 580 -12.40 10.18 27.19
CA PHE A 580 -13.19 8.97 27.05
C PHE A 580 -12.99 8.34 25.66
N LEU A 581 -13.15 9.10 24.57
CA LEU A 581 -12.95 8.59 23.21
C LEU A 581 -11.54 8.05 22.98
N ARG A 582 -10.52 8.77 23.45
CA ARG A 582 -9.11 8.33 23.37
C ARG A 582 -8.85 7.03 24.14
N GLY A 583 -9.46 6.89 25.30
CA GLY A 583 -9.28 5.75 26.22
C GLY A 583 -9.99 4.48 25.76
N ILE A 584 -10.95 4.55 24.81
CA ILE A 584 -11.69 3.37 24.35
C ILE A 584 -10.76 2.43 23.59
N GLN A 585 -10.56 1.20 24.11
CA GLN A 585 -9.77 0.14 23.51
C GLN A 585 -10.57 -1.17 23.46
N GLY A 586 -10.11 -2.11 22.65
CA GLY A 586 -10.65 -3.46 22.57
C GLY A 586 -11.92 -3.59 21.70
N GLN A 587 -12.56 -4.75 21.84
CA GLN A 587 -13.74 -5.11 21.05
C GLN A 587 -14.92 -4.17 21.32
N GLY A 588 -15.52 -3.62 20.26
CA GLY A 588 -16.63 -2.68 20.35
C GLY A 588 -16.22 -1.20 20.50
N ALA A 589 -14.92 -0.87 20.45
CA ALA A 589 -14.44 0.51 20.47
C ALA A 589 -15.07 1.35 19.34
N GLU A 590 -15.10 0.80 18.15
CA GLU A 590 -15.64 1.42 16.93
C GLU A 590 -17.13 1.80 17.08
N LYS A 591 -17.94 0.93 17.68
CA LYS A 591 -19.37 1.21 17.96
C LYS A 591 -19.53 2.36 18.96
N LYS A 592 -18.67 2.46 19.97
CA LYS A 592 -18.73 3.55 20.95
C LYS A 592 -18.35 4.90 20.33
N TRP A 593 -17.41 4.92 19.39
CA TRP A 593 -17.10 6.12 18.61
C TRP A 593 -18.30 6.57 17.76
N LEU A 594 -18.95 5.64 17.06
CA LEU A 594 -20.17 5.91 16.30
C LEU A 594 -21.27 6.53 17.17
N LEU A 595 -21.56 5.92 18.33
CA LEU A 595 -22.57 6.42 19.25
C LEU A 595 -22.25 7.82 19.78
N SER A 596 -20.97 8.11 20.02
CA SER A 596 -20.54 9.45 20.42
C SER A 596 -20.76 10.48 19.30
N TYR A 597 -20.46 10.11 18.05
CA TYR A 597 -20.73 11.00 16.89
C TYR A 597 -22.21 11.23 16.67
N GLN A 598 -23.03 10.17 16.75
CA GLN A 598 -24.48 10.28 16.69
C GLN A 598 -25.04 11.16 17.81
N ASN A 599 -24.51 11.05 19.03
CA ASN A 599 -24.93 11.87 20.16
C ASN A 599 -24.58 13.35 19.98
N ILE A 600 -23.39 13.67 19.41
CA ILE A 600 -23.03 15.07 19.09
C ILE A 600 -24.03 15.66 18.11
N ILE A 601 -24.40 14.95 17.05
CA ILE A 601 -25.41 15.42 16.08
C ILE A 601 -26.81 15.53 16.73
N ASN A 602 -27.23 14.54 17.52
CA ASN A 602 -28.51 14.52 18.16
C ASN A 602 -28.72 15.70 19.16
N ARG A 603 -27.64 16.24 19.73
CA ARG A 603 -27.71 17.46 20.57
C ARG A 603 -28.16 18.68 19.76
N VAL A 604 -27.83 18.74 18.44
CA VAL A 604 -28.22 19.86 17.55
C VAL A 604 -29.47 19.53 16.76
N TYR A 605 -29.65 18.28 16.36
CA TYR A 605 -30.76 17.75 15.59
C TYR A 605 -31.47 16.61 16.35
N PRO A 606 -32.36 16.91 17.30
CA PRO A 606 -33.01 15.90 18.17
C PRO A 606 -33.81 14.84 17.40
N ASP A 607 -34.37 15.20 16.24
CA ASP A 607 -35.14 14.29 15.39
C ASP A 607 -34.24 13.16 14.75
N TYR A 608 -32.93 13.37 14.64
CA TYR A 608 -31.99 12.33 14.30
C TYR A 608 -31.68 11.49 15.55
N PHE A 609 -32.42 10.41 15.75
CA PHE A 609 -32.30 9.58 16.94
C PHE A 609 -32.33 8.08 16.56
N PRO A 610 -31.20 7.53 16.05
CA PRO A 610 -31.11 6.12 15.72
C PRO A 610 -31.37 5.22 16.94
N GLU A 611 -31.88 4.01 16.72
CA GLU A 611 -32.23 3.06 17.79
C GLU A 611 -31.04 2.72 18.68
N ASP A 612 -29.87 2.47 18.06
CA ASP A 612 -28.60 2.22 18.79
C ASP A 612 -28.22 3.35 19.75
N LEU A 613 -28.48 4.62 19.36
CA LEU A 613 -28.22 5.77 20.21
C LEU A 613 -29.23 5.86 21.35
N LYS A 614 -30.48 5.51 21.08
CA LYS A 614 -31.53 5.47 22.07
C LYS A 614 -31.22 4.47 23.18
N GLU A 615 -30.93 3.23 22.80
CA GLU A 615 -30.50 2.18 23.73
C GLU A 615 -29.26 2.60 24.55
N TRP A 616 -28.28 3.23 23.89
CA TRP A 616 -27.08 3.69 24.56
C TRP A 616 -27.31 4.80 25.57
N LYS A 617 -28.23 5.76 25.28
CA LYS A 617 -28.62 6.80 26.23
C LYS A 617 -29.37 6.20 27.41
N GLU A 618 -30.31 5.29 27.18
CA GLU A 618 -31.05 4.60 28.23
C GLU A 618 -30.14 3.82 29.16
N MET A 619 -29.09 3.13 28.60
CA MET A 619 -28.10 2.43 29.41
C MET A 619 -27.21 3.35 30.26
N ARG A 620 -27.12 4.63 29.94
CA ARG A 620 -26.31 5.62 30.68
C ARG A 620 -27.18 6.49 31.63
N ASP A 621 -28.48 6.37 31.54
CA ASP A 621 -29.38 7.06 32.46
C ASP A 621 -29.25 6.44 33.86
N GLN A 622 -28.83 7.26 34.83
CA GLN A 622 -28.53 6.80 36.20
C GLN A 622 -29.80 6.31 36.89
N ASP A 623 -30.95 6.93 36.59
CA ASP A 623 -32.21 6.53 37.18
C ASP A 623 -32.69 5.19 36.64
N LEU A 624 -32.60 4.97 35.31
CA LEU A 624 -32.88 3.67 34.68
C LEU A 624 -31.92 2.58 35.14
N GLN A 625 -30.66 2.90 35.36
CA GLN A 625 -29.69 1.94 35.92
C GLN A 625 -30.05 1.55 37.35
N ASN A 626 -30.44 2.52 38.18
CA ASN A 626 -30.83 2.27 39.55
C ASN A 626 -32.13 1.45 39.62
N GLU A 627 -33.10 1.73 38.76
CA GLU A 627 -34.32 0.94 38.60
C GLU A 627 -34.02 -0.48 38.13
N GLY A 628 -33.14 -0.65 37.13
CA GLY A 628 -32.68 -1.94 36.65
C GLY A 628 -31.99 -2.76 37.74
N LYS A 629 -31.13 -2.14 38.56
CA LYS A 629 -30.50 -2.83 39.72
C LYS A 629 -31.55 -3.29 40.73
N LYS A 630 -32.50 -2.43 41.05
CA LYS A 630 -33.62 -2.77 41.99
C LYS A 630 -34.45 -3.93 41.46
N LEU A 631 -34.85 -3.87 40.19
CA LEU A 631 -35.61 -4.93 39.53
C LEU A 631 -34.83 -6.27 39.51
N LYS A 632 -33.52 -6.21 39.23
CA LYS A 632 -32.63 -7.37 39.27
C LYS A 632 -32.58 -8.02 40.67
N GLU A 633 -32.49 -7.18 41.71
CA GLU A 633 -32.54 -7.67 43.10
C GLU A 633 -33.89 -8.30 43.47
N ASP A 634 -35.00 -7.67 43.05
CA ASP A 634 -36.32 -8.21 43.28
C ASP A 634 -36.55 -9.57 42.57
N ILE A 635 -36.12 -9.68 41.30
CA ILE A 635 -36.15 -10.94 40.56
C ILE A 635 -35.26 -11.98 41.25
N ARG A 636 -34.10 -11.61 41.74
CA ARG A 636 -33.17 -12.49 42.45
C ARG A 636 -33.81 -13.02 43.75
N LYS A 637 -34.46 -12.15 44.50
CA LYS A 637 -35.21 -12.54 45.73
C LYS A 637 -36.38 -13.48 45.42
N GLN A 638 -37.14 -13.22 44.38
CA GLN A 638 -38.27 -14.07 43.98
C GLN A 638 -37.74 -15.47 43.49
N LEU A 639 -36.73 -15.51 42.70
CA LEU A 639 -36.11 -16.76 42.22
C LEU A 639 -35.56 -17.56 43.38
N ARG A 640 -34.89 -16.92 44.35
CA ARG A 640 -34.44 -17.59 45.60
C ARG A 640 -35.62 -18.20 46.31
N ARG A 641 -36.66 -17.44 46.59
CA ARG A 641 -37.84 -17.92 47.28
C ARG A 641 -38.46 -19.14 46.59
N LEU A 642 -38.66 -19.10 45.30
CA LEU A 642 -39.17 -20.22 44.52
C LEU A 642 -38.24 -21.43 44.55
N LEU A 643 -36.94 -21.23 44.54
CA LEU A 643 -35.94 -22.29 44.60
C LEU A 643 -35.90 -22.94 45.97
N PHE A 644 -35.95 -22.15 47.03
CA PHE A 644 -36.09 -22.65 48.43
C PHE A 644 -37.39 -23.43 48.64
N GLU A 645 -38.52 -22.88 48.23
CA GLU A 645 -39.81 -23.58 48.36
C GLU A 645 -39.79 -24.90 47.58
N ARG A 646 -39.17 -24.95 46.40
CA ARG A 646 -39.09 -26.17 45.61
C ARG A 646 -38.09 -27.21 46.19
N LEU A 647 -36.97 -26.77 46.71
CA LEU A 647 -35.97 -27.61 47.37
C LEU A 647 -36.54 -28.20 48.65
N GLU A 648 -37.25 -27.44 49.44
CA GLU A 648 -37.89 -27.88 50.65
C GLU A 648 -39.04 -28.89 50.37
N GLN A 649 -39.82 -28.66 49.30
CA GLN A 649 -40.83 -29.62 48.85
C GLN A 649 -40.26 -30.97 48.44
N VAL A 650 -39.09 -30.96 47.70
CA VAL A 650 -38.49 -32.15 47.12
C VAL A 650 -37.61 -32.90 48.13
N PHE A 651 -36.81 -32.18 48.90
CA PHE A 651 -35.78 -32.77 49.78
C PHE A 651 -36.11 -32.65 51.27
N LYS A 652 -37.20 -32.00 51.65
CA LYS A 652 -37.57 -31.69 53.03
C LYS A 652 -36.41 -31.04 53.79
N SER A 653 -36.24 -31.36 55.08
CA SER A 653 -35.14 -30.81 55.90
C SER A 653 -33.72 -31.28 55.52
N LYS A 654 -33.60 -32.15 54.52
CA LYS A 654 -32.28 -32.68 54.04
C LYS A 654 -31.68 -31.92 52.84
N TRP A 655 -32.37 -30.86 52.38
CA TRP A 655 -31.87 -30.11 51.21
C TRP A 655 -30.60 -29.31 51.49
N LEU A 656 -30.29 -29.01 52.76
CA LEU A 656 -29.04 -28.35 53.18
C LEU A 656 -27.89 -29.34 53.40
N SER A 657 -28.13 -30.69 53.32
CA SER A 657 -27.14 -31.73 53.49
C SER A 657 -27.22 -32.76 52.34
N GLY A 658 -26.16 -33.46 52.03
CA GLY A 658 -26.14 -34.48 50.98
C GLY A 658 -25.68 -33.94 49.60
N ASN A 659 -26.41 -34.22 48.52
CA ASN A 659 -26.00 -33.92 47.13
C ASN A 659 -25.80 -32.43 46.83
N ILE A 660 -26.33 -31.53 47.66
CA ILE A 660 -26.10 -30.07 47.54
C ILE A 660 -24.70 -29.68 48.03
N ALA A 661 -24.02 -30.55 48.78
CA ALA A 661 -22.60 -30.34 49.14
C ALA A 661 -21.68 -30.19 47.92
N ILE A 662 -22.02 -30.83 46.78
CA ILE A 662 -21.27 -30.71 45.53
C ILE A 662 -21.40 -29.30 44.98
N ILE A 663 -22.61 -28.75 44.98
CA ILE A 663 -22.89 -27.39 44.50
C ILE A 663 -22.21 -26.35 45.41
N LYS A 664 -22.28 -26.60 46.74
CA LYS A 664 -21.62 -25.78 47.75
C LYS A 664 -20.09 -25.70 47.50
N ASN A 665 -19.45 -26.85 47.34
CA ASN A 665 -18.01 -26.90 47.07
C ASN A 665 -17.62 -26.21 45.72
N GLU A 666 -18.46 -26.29 44.70
CA GLU A 666 -18.20 -25.64 43.43
C GLU A 666 -18.35 -24.12 43.54
N VAL A 667 -19.32 -23.62 44.28
CA VAL A 667 -19.52 -22.22 44.59
C VAL A 667 -18.36 -21.66 45.43
N GLU A 668 -17.95 -22.37 46.50
CA GLU A 668 -16.78 -22.03 47.31
C GLU A 668 -15.49 -21.97 46.50
N ASN A 669 -15.28 -22.90 45.57
CA ASN A 669 -14.12 -22.87 44.66
C ASN A 669 -14.14 -21.71 43.69
N ARG A 670 -15.30 -21.25 43.23
CA ARG A 670 -15.43 -20.04 42.35
C ARG A 670 -15.15 -18.77 43.13
N ILE A 671 -15.58 -18.68 44.37
CA ILE A 671 -15.30 -17.52 45.26
C ILE A 671 -13.81 -17.39 45.51
N ILE A 672 -13.14 -18.52 45.87
CA ILE A 672 -11.67 -18.55 46.08
C ILE A 672 -10.91 -18.14 44.81
N LYS A 673 -11.39 -18.51 43.61
CA LYS A 673 -10.80 -18.12 42.34
C LYS A 673 -11.01 -16.65 41.97
N SER A 674 -12.03 -16.00 42.54
CA SER A 674 -12.32 -14.58 42.30
C SER A 674 -11.76 -13.62 43.36
N ASP A 675 -10.87 -14.07 44.24
CA ASP A 675 -10.34 -13.32 45.39
C ASP A 675 -11.40 -12.68 46.31
N GLY A 676 -12.60 -13.28 46.32
CA GLY A 676 -13.70 -12.86 47.20
C GLY A 676 -13.55 -13.43 48.62
N ASP A 677 -13.87 -12.64 49.62
CA ASP A 677 -13.81 -13.04 51.04
C ASP A 677 -14.97 -13.99 51.38
N ARG A 678 -14.66 -15.04 52.11
CA ARG A 678 -15.61 -16.10 52.46
C ARG A 678 -16.74 -15.63 53.39
N GLU A 679 -16.52 -14.51 54.11
CA GLU A 679 -17.47 -13.87 55.01
C GLU A 679 -18.60 -13.09 54.33
N ASP A 680 -18.38 -12.71 53.05
CA ASP A 680 -19.39 -11.99 52.24
C ASP A 680 -20.40 -12.89 51.55
N PHE A 681 -20.32 -14.21 51.71
CA PHE A 681 -21.17 -15.19 51.05
C PHE A 681 -22.06 -15.94 52.03
N ASP A 682 -23.22 -15.42 52.32
CA ASP A 682 -24.28 -16.15 53.01
C ASP A 682 -24.90 -17.15 51.98
N LEU A 683 -24.80 -18.46 52.30
CA LEU A 683 -25.47 -19.51 51.52
C LEU A 683 -26.97 -19.34 51.40
N MET A 684 -27.53 -18.50 52.23
CA MET A 684 -28.93 -18.06 52.21
C MET A 684 -29.11 -16.84 51.27
N GLU A 685 -27.98 -16.20 50.85
CA GLU A 685 -27.94 -15.20 49.81
C GLU A 685 -27.67 -15.83 48.44
#